data_dc5ecc10f546fcdf84a81f7a34f2ba24
#
_entry.id   dc5ecc10f546fcdf84a81f7a34f2ba24
#
_cell.length_a   1.000
_cell.length_b   1.000
_cell.length_c   1.000
_cell.angle_alpha   90.00
_cell.angle_beta   90.00
_cell.angle_gamma   90.00
#
_symmetry.space_group_name_H-M   'P 1'
#
loop_
_entity.id
_entity.type
_entity.pdbx_description
1 polymer ?
#
loop_
_entity_poly.entity_id
_entity_poly.type
_entity_poly.pdbx_seq_one_letter_code
_entity_poly.pdbx_strand_id
1 'polypeptide(L)'
;MSLSTNHGTPLRPFVYTLLLFLLFSCSGDSGGKLIVLWHQMTPAERAVLEGQLDAFRFKHPDITVRALYKETEELRSGFQAAALAGAGPELIYGPSDVLGSFQTMGIIQDMSPWFPPSEQEQFVPAALTFLPSPVDSSRTELVQVGDRIGNHLALVINRDLLSETPLTSDEMIRMAVEQTVDEDGDGRNERYGLVWNFVEPFFVIPFLTGHGAWIFKEDGGIEPDLDTPEAVAAYTMVLELQDRWKVIPANCDYETADALFKNGQAAMIINGDWSWGDYLSNPGFHAEVVPLPVISSTGLPMGPMVATKGYSLNLNSTPEESALAMELVQYLTSAEVQITFMGQLKTLPSRKSLLDLPMLREDPTLRASAEQMKRGRAMPVVAELRAIWDSMRPSYQALLGGSKTPAQAAHDMQEMALTSIAKMNQRQEPGPVGRALSWSGWLLLAGFIVWQRKTLGRFLHDWRENRLSYLFILPSLVVILLTIVFPFLYNVVLSLSNMSLRHFRDWEIIGFQNYLEVFREAVFFSVLLKTVIWTVVNLVFHVGLGVLLAVMLNGPVKGKSLYRVLLIIPWAVPAYITALTWRGMFDYEYGAINLVISQFLHMPMVNWLGSPFEAFLACILTNIWLGFPFMMVITLGGLQGIPQELYEAARVDGASRWAQFRLIT
;
A
#
# COMPACT_ATOMS: atom_id res chain seq x y z
N MET A 1 -18.72 -16.31 -74.11
CA MET A 1 -19.92 -15.99 -73.33
C MET A 1 -19.44 -15.45 -71.98
N SER A 2 -19.52 -14.14 -71.86
CA SER A 2 -19.08 -13.33 -70.72
C SER A 2 -20.04 -13.46 -69.56
N LEU A 3 -19.54 -13.52 -68.33
CA LEU A 3 -20.26 -13.03 -67.17
C LEU A 3 -19.23 -12.48 -66.15
N SER A 4 -19.08 -11.19 -66.17
CA SER A 4 -18.52 -10.38 -65.10
C SER A 4 -19.55 -10.29 -63.97
N THR A 5 -19.13 -10.56 -62.72
CA THR A 5 -19.87 -10.08 -61.55
C THR A 5 -18.90 -9.42 -60.61
N ASN A 6 -18.92 -8.13 -60.66
CA ASN A 6 -18.33 -7.19 -59.76
C ASN A 6 -19.22 -7.11 -58.50
N HIS A 7 -18.80 -7.65 -57.38
CA HIS A 7 -19.42 -7.40 -56.08
C HIS A 7 -18.39 -6.74 -55.14
N GLY A 8 -18.22 -5.45 -55.33
CA GLY A 8 -17.64 -4.57 -54.32
C GLY A 8 -18.63 -4.37 -53.17
N THR A 9 -18.46 -5.10 -52.10
CA THR A 9 -19.19 -4.87 -50.86
C THR A 9 -18.72 -3.56 -50.22
N PRO A 10 -19.61 -2.67 -49.77
CA PRO A 10 -19.26 -1.39 -49.20
C PRO A 10 -18.83 -1.56 -47.72
N LEU A 11 -17.60 -2.03 -47.48
CA LEU A 11 -17.00 -2.07 -46.15
C LEU A 11 -16.56 -0.67 -45.64
N ARG A 12 -16.45 0.29 -46.54
CA ARG A 12 -16.04 1.67 -46.21
C ARG A 12 -16.98 2.41 -45.26
N PRO A 13 -18.30 2.39 -45.39
CA PRO A 13 -19.19 3.10 -44.46
C PRO A 13 -19.16 2.47 -43.04
N PHE A 14 -18.99 1.13 -42.93
CA PHE A 14 -19.00 0.45 -41.63
C PHE A 14 -17.75 0.78 -40.79
N VAL A 15 -16.58 0.89 -41.41
CA VAL A 15 -15.33 1.26 -40.73
C VAL A 15 -15.34 2.74 -40.32
N TYR A 16 -15.87 3.62 -41.16
CA TYR A 16 -16.04 5.04 -40.81
C TYR A 16 -17.11 5.22 -39.73
N THR A 17 -18.18 4.45 -39.73
CA THR A 17 -19.21 4.50 -38.70
C THR A 17 -18.68 3.95 -37.38
N LEU A 18 -17.86 2.89 -37.38
CA LEU A 18 -17.24 2.35 -36.19
C LEU A 18 -16.16 3.30 -35.60
N LEU A 19 -15.36 3.93 -36.45
CA LEU A 19 -14.40 4.97 -36.05
C LEU A 19 -15.10 6.24 -35.53
N LEU A 20 -16.17 6.66 -36.13
CA LEU A 20 -17.03 7.73 -35.65
C LEU A 20 -17.70 7.35 -34.32
N PHE A 21 -18.19 6.11 -34.18
CA PHE A 21 -18.73 5.63 -32.89
C PHE A 21 -17.69 5.60 -31.77
N LEU A 22 -16.44 5.21 -32.05
CA LEU A 22 -15.34 5.26 -31.09
C LEU A 22 -14.93 6.70 -30.75
N LEU A 23 -14.99 7.62 -31.68
CA LEU A 23 -14.71 9.04 -31.47
C LEU A 23 -15.87 9.76 -30.75
N PHE A 24 -17.13 9.36 -31.01
CA PHE A 24 -18.30 9.92 -30.32
C PHE A 24 -18.64 9.23 -29.01
N SER A 25 -18.06 8.04 -28.70
CA SER A 25 -18.26 7.36 -27.41
C SER A 25 -17.50 8.03 -26.25
N CYS A 26 -16.60 8.98 -26.54
CA CYS A 26 -15.93 9.80 -25.53
C CYS A 26 -16.56 11.18 -25.30
N SER A 27 -17.61 11.54 -26.02
CA SER A 27 -18.36 12.78 -25.81
C SER A 27 -19.77 12.50 -25.31
N GLY A 28 -19.87 11.79 -24.19
CA GLY A 28 -21.03 11.85 -23.33
C GLY A 28 -20.93 13.13 -22.51
N ASP A 29 -21.18 14.25 -23.16
CA ASP A 29 -21.44 15.53 -22.50
C ASP A 29 -22.81 15.42 -21.80
N SER A 30 -22.84 14.77 -20.65
CA SER A 30 -23.85 15.04 -19.64
C SER A 30 -23.48 16.41 -19.11
N GLY A 31 -24.21 17.46 -19.47
CA GLY A 31 -23.95 18.86 -19.14
C GLY A 31 -23.95 19.21 -17.64
N GLY A 32 -23.46 18.31 -16.79
CA GLY A 32 -23.22 18.44 -15.36
C GLY A 32 -21.72 18.57 -15.09
N LYS A 33 -21.38 19.51 -14.23
CA LYS A 33 -20.03 19.72 -13.73
C LYS A 33 -19.64 18.53 -12.86
N LEU A 34 -18.52 17.84 -13.15
CA LEU A 34 -18.05 16.65 -12.44
C LEU A 34 -16.89 17.01 -11.50
N ILE A 35 -16.95 16.58 -10.26
CA ILE A 35 -15.84 16.60 -9.29
C ILE A 35 -15.50 15.16 -8.91
N VAL A 36 -14.27 14.75 -9.04
CA VAL A 36 -13.75 13.46 -8.57
C VAL A 36 -12.98 13.67 -7.28
N LEU A 37 -13.36 12.94 -6.24
CA LEU A 37 -12.70 12.91 -4.94
C LEU A 37 -12.11 11.51 -4.71
N TRP A 38 -10.79 11.40 -4.55
CA TRP A 38 -10.17 10.18 -4.05
C TRP A 38 -9.96 10.28 -2.53
N HIS A 39 -10.35 9.24 -1.80
CA HIS A 39 -10.27 9.23 -0.35
C HIS A 39 -9.90 7.85 0.20
N GLN A 40 -9.32 7.83 1.40
CA GLN A 40 -8.97 6.60 2.14
C GLN A 40 -9.84 6.39 3.39
N MET A 41 -11.05 6.94 3.40
CA MET A 41 -11.98 6.83 4.53
C MET A 41 -12.39 5.38 4.79
N THR A 42 -12.47 5.01 6.06
CA THR A 42 -12.99 3.71 6.53
C THR A 42 -14.46 3.52 6.12
N PRO A 43 -15.01 2.31 6.18
CA PRO A 43 -16.43 2.10 5.85
C PRO A 43 -17.40 2.98 6.64
N ALA A 44 -17.15 3.19 7.93
CA ALA A 44 -17.97 4.06 8.77
C ALA A 44 -17.87 5.54 8.36
N GLU A 45 -16.65 6.03 8.12
CA GLU A 45 -16.42 7.40 7.60
C GLU A 45 -17.07 7.61 6.23
N ARG A 46 -17.01 6.60 5.34
CA ARG A 46 -17.65 6.67 4.00
C ARG A 46 -19.16 6.79 4.10
N ALA A 47 -19.81 6.07 5.01
CA ALA A 47 -21.25 6.15 5.16
C ALA A 47 -21.69 7.59 5.55
N VAL A 48 -20.92 8.27 6.41
CA VAL A 48 -21.17 9.67 6.76
C VAL A 48 -20.88 10.58 5.57
N LEU A 49 -19.76 10.39 4.89
CA LEU A 49 -19.40 11.17 3.69
C LEU A 49 -20.49 11.10 2.62
N GLU A 50 -20.97 9.89 2.27
CA GLU A 50 -22.00 9.71 1.24
C GLU A 50 -23.28 10.44 1.60
N GLY A 51 -23.71 10.39 2.87
CA GLY A 51 -24.86 11.17 3.33
C GLY A 51 -24.67 12.68 3.18
N GLN A 52 -23.45 13.19 3.40
CA GLN A 52 -23.12 14.61 3.17
C GLN A 52 -23.05 14.95 1.68
N LEU A 53 -22.53 14.06 0.86
CA LEU A 53 -22.51 14.25 -0.59
C LEU A 53 -23.91 14.25 -1.20
N ASP A 54 -24.83 13.43 -0.69
CA ASP A 54 -26.23 13.46 -1.11
C ASP A 54 -26.91 14.78 -0.73
N ALA A 55 -26.65 15.30 0.48
CA ALA A 55 -27.13 16.61 0.90
C ALA A 55 -26.53 17.76 0.05
N PHE A 56 -25.25 17.65 -0.32
CA PHE A 56 -24.61 18.60 -1.23
C PHE A 56 -25.22 18.57 -2.62
N ARG A 57 -25.41 17.37 -3.21
CA ARG A 57 -26.06 17.19 -4.54
C ARG A 57 -27.47 17.76 -4.56
N PHE A 58 -28.21 17.65 -3.44
CA PHE A 58 -29.55 18.24 -3.35
C PHE A 58 -29.52 19.78 -3.39
N LYS A 59 -28.49 20.41 -2.78
CA LYS A 59 -28.28 21.87 -2.81
C LYS A 59 -27.72 22.35 -4.14
N HIS A 60 -26.93 21.51 -4.84
CA HIS A 60 -26.21 21.81 -6.09
C HIS A 60 -26.49 20.75 -7.17
N PRO A 61 -27.70 20.72 -7.75
CA PRO A 61 -28.11 19.65 -8.65
C PRO A 61 -27.37 19.62 -10.00
N ASP A 62 -26.66 20.69 -10.33
CA ASP A 62 -25.79 20.82 -11.52
C ASP A 62 -24.39 20.24 -11.29
N ILE A 63 -24.01 19.91 -10.06
CA ILE A 63 -22.70 19.36 -9.69
C ILE A 63 -22.81 17.87 -9.39
N THR A 64 -22.08 17.05 -10.13
CA THR A 64 -21.92 15.63 -9.86
C THR A 64 -20.64 15.39 -9.10
N VAL A 65 -20.72 14.80 -7.90
CA VAL A 65 -19.54 14.42 -7.11
C VAL A 65 -19.36 12.91 -7.19
N ARG A 66 -18.17 12.47 -7.58
CA ARG A 66 -17.77 11.05 -7.64
C ARG A 66 -16.69 10.78 -6.60
N ALA A 67 -17.07 10.25 -5.44
CA ALA A 67 -16.14 9.83 -4.42
C ALA A 67 -15.65 8.39 -4.70
N LEU A 68 -14.32 8.17 -4.70
CA LEU A 68 -13.69 6.89 -4.97
C LEU A 68 -12.76 6.52 -3.83
N TYR A 69 -13.04 5.40 -3.18
CA TYR A 69 -12.14 4.84 -2.19
C TYR A 69 -10.86 4.35 -2.83
N LYS A 70 -9.75 4.67 -2.18
CA LYS A 70 -8.40 4.17 -2.48
C LYS A 70 -7.75 3.72 -1.18
N GLU A 71 -7.08 2.58 -1.23
CA GLU A 71 -6.23 2.18 -0.12
C GLU A 71 -5.08 3.21 0.06
N THR A 72 -4.50 3.32 1.26
CA THR A 72 -3.56 4.38 1.62
C THR A 72 -2.37 4.51 0.65
N GLU A 73 -1.69 3.42 0.35
CA GLU A 73 -0.56 3.43 -0.58
C GLU A 73 -1.00 3.58 -2.05
N GLU A 74 -2.18 3.05 -2.40
CA GLU A 74 -2.79 3.24 -3.71
C GLU A 74 -3.18 4.70 -3.94
N LEU A 75 -3.77 5.37 -2.93
CA LEU A 75 -4.10 6.79 -3.02
C LEU A 75 -2.83 7.61 -3.25
N ARG A 76 -1.81 7.39 -2.42
CA ARG A 76 -0.53 8.11 -2.50
C ARG A 76 0.14 7.92 -3.85
N SER A 77 0.45 6.68 -4.23
CA SER A 77 1.19 6.37 -5.45
C SER A 77 0.36 6.63 -6.71
N GLY A 78 -0.93 6.33 -6.67
CA GLY A 78 -1.86 6.56 -7.78
C GLY A 78 -2.09 8.04 -8.04
N PHE A 79 -2.28 8.86 -6.99
CA PHE A 79 -2.40 10.30 -7.14
C PHE A 79 -1.10 10.90 -7.69
N GLN A 80 0.05 10.53 -7.10
CA GLN A 80 1.36 10.97 -7.59
C GLN A 80 1.52 10.68 -9.09
N ALA A 81 1.26 9.44 -9.51
CA ALA A 81 1.40 9.04 -10.92
C ALA A 81 0.42 9.80 -11.84
N ALA A 82 -0.84 9.93 -11.43
CA ALA A 82 -1.86 10.63 -12.20
C ALA A 82 -1.57 12.13 -12.33
N ALA A 83 -1.24 12.79 -11.21
CA ALA A 83 -0.95 14.22 -11.19
C ALA A 83 0.31 14.58 -11.99
N LEU A 84 1.35 13.76 -11.92
CA LEU A 84 2.55 13.94 -12.74
C LEU A 84 2.29 13.72 -14.24
N ALA A 85 1.31 12.88 -14.57
CA ALA A 85 0.86 12.69 -15.95
C ALA A 85 -0.10 13.81 -16.47
N GLY A 86 -0.36 14.84 -15.65
CA GLY A 86 -1.27 15.92 -16.01
C GLY A 86 -2.74 15.58 -15.87
N ALA A 87 -3.09 14.60 -15.03
CA ALA A 87 -4.45 14.07 -14.85
C ALA A 87 -4.73 13.84 -13.35
N GLY A 88 -5.77 13.08 -13.04
CA GLY A 88 -6.13 12.64 -11.69
C GLY A 88 -7.45 13.25 -11.21
N PRO A 89 -7.82 13.01 -9.94
CA PRO A 89 -9.00 13.62 -9.33
C PRO A 89 -8.75 15.11 -9.07
N GLU A 90 -9.79 15.91 -8.97
CA GLU A 90 -9.69 17.30 -8.56
C GLU A 90 -9.29 17.40 -7.08
N LEU A 91 -9.82 16.49 -6.26
CA LEU A 91 -9.60 16.47 -4.81
C LEU A 91 -9.04 15.13 -4.34
N ILE A 92 -8.14 15.19 -3.38
CA ILE A 92 -7.75 14.06 -2.53
C ILE A 92 -8.08 14.35 -1.07
N TYR A 93 -8.43 13.30 -0.33
CA TYR A 93 -8.64 13.34 1.11
C TYR A 93 -7.76 12.31 1.81
N GLY A 94 -6.93 12.77 2.71
CA GLY A 94 -6.03 11.91 3.48
C GLY A 94 -5.29 12.65 4.60
N PRO A 95 -4.42 11.96 5.34
CA PRO A 95 -3.58 12.56 6.36
C PRO A 95 -2.49 13.44 5.74
N SER A 96 -1.96 14.36 6.55
CA SER A 96 -1.01 15.39 6.12
C SER A 96 0.41 14.89 5.84
N ASP A 97 0.77 13.67 6.24
CA ASP A 97 2.13 13.11 6.13
C ASP A 97 2.67 13.00 4.69
N VAL A 98 1.79 12.84 3.70
CA VAL A 98 2.18 12.75 2.28
C VAL A 98 2.39 14.12 1.62
N LEU A 99 1.88 15.19 2.24
CA LEU A 99 1.83 16.52 1.60
C LEU A 99 3.19 17.14 1.38
N GLY A 100 4.16 16.90 2.27
CA GLY A 100 5.54 17.36 2.08
C GLY A 100 6.14 16.86 0.78
N SER A 101 5.91 15.59 0.46
CA SER A 101 6.32 14.98 -0.81
C SER A 101 5.55 15.56 -2.00
N PHE A 102 4.23 15.70 -1.90
CA PHE A 102 3.40 16.25 -2.99
C PHE A 102 3.72 17.71 -3.29
N GLN A 103 3.98 18.51 -2.25
CA GLN A 103 4.41 19.91 -2.41
C GLN A 103 5.79 20.00 -3.08
N THR A 104 6.74 19.18 -2.67
CA THR A 104 8.07 19.11 -3.28
C THR A 104 8.01 18.75 -4.77
N MET A 105 7.12 17.84 -5.15
CA MET A 105 6.86 17.49 -6.55
C MET A 105 6.05 18.55 -7.30
N GLY A 106 5.41 19.49 -6.58
CA GLY A 106 4.54 20.51 -7.13
C GLY A 106 3.33 19.91 -7.84
N ILE A 107 2.63 18.96 -7.20
CA ILE A 107 1.44 18.30 -7.74
C ILE A 107 0.15 18.67 -7.02
N ILE A 108 0.24 19.47 -5.97
CA ILE A 108 -0.91 20.07 -5.26
C ILE A 108 -0.91 21.59 -5.41
N GLN A 109 -2.07 22.21 -5.28
CA GLN A 109 -2.30 23.62 -5.55
C GLN A 109 -2.51 24.39 -4.25
N ASP A 110 -2.09 25.68 -4.24
CA ASP A 110 -2.40 26.62 -3.15
C ASP A 110 -3.91 26.90 -3.08
N MET A 111 -4.50 26.63 -1.91
CA MET A 111 -5.93 26.83 -1.63
C MET A 111 -6.21 28.19 -0.97
N SER A 112 -5.17 28.99 -0.65
CA SER A 112 -5.32 30.33 -0.02
C SER A 112 -6.29 31.27 -0.73
N PRO A 113 -6.43 31.27 -2.07
CA PRO A 113 -7.39 32.14 -2.75
C PRO A 113 -8.85 31.89 -2.35
N TRP A 114 -9.20 30.67 -1.96
CA TRP A 114 -10.56 30.27 -1.56
C TRP A 114 -10.77 30.29 -0.03
N PHE A 115 -9.68 30.33 0.74
CA PHE A 115 -9.68 30.44 2.19
C PHE A 115 -8.92 31.72 2.62
N PRO A 116 -9.57 32.89 2.52
CA PRO A 116 -8.93 34.14 2.96
C PRO A 116 -8.63 34.12 4.47
N PRO A 117 -7.75 34.98 4.98
CA PRO A 117 -7.35 34.99 6.41
C PRO A 117 -8.52 34.97 7.38
N SER A 118 -9.62 35.68 7.07
CA SER A 118 -10.84 35.69 7.89
C SER A 118 -11.54 34.33 7.97
N GLU A 119 -11.45 33.51 6.93
CA GLU A 119 -11.97 32.13 6.94
C GLU A 119 -10.97 31.20 7.64
N GLN A 120 -9.66 31.37 7.40
CA GLN A 120 -8.61 30.59 8.06
C GLN A 120 -8.67 30.75 9.59
N GLU A 121 -8.95 31.97 10.09
CA GLU A 121 -9.10 32.25 11.51
C GLU A 121 -10.21 31.46 12.19
N GLN A 122 -11.19 30.96 11.44
CA GLN A 122 -12.28 30.13 11.99
C GLN A 122 -11.82 28.69 12.29
N PHE A 123 -10.69 28.26 11.73
CA PHE A 123 -10.15 26.94 11.97
C PHE A 123 -9.15 26.90 13.11
N VAL A 124 -9.01 25.75 13.73
CA VAL A 124 -7.88 25.44 14.61
C VAL A 124 -6.60 25.45 13.76
N PRO A 125 -5.52 26.08 14.22
CA PRO A 125 -4.29 26.16 13.40
C PRO A 125 -3.77 24.79 12.89
N ALA A 126 -3.88 23.75 13.72
CA ALA A 126 -3.52 22.40 13.35
C ALA A 126 -4.35 21.81 12.19
N ALA A 127 -5.50 22.37 11.86
CA ALA A 127 -6.36 21.90 10.77
C ALA A 127 -5.94 22.45 9.40
N LEU A 128 -5.05 23.41 9.37
CA LEU A 128 -4.58 24.06 8.15
C LEU A 128 -3.11 23.69 7.93
N THR A 129 -2.82 23.03 6.83
CA THR A 129 -1.43 22.67 6.51
C THR A 129 -0.84 23.70 5.54
N PHE A 130 0.17 24.42 6.02
CA PHE A 130 0.93 25.36 5.24
C PHE A 130 2.32 24.81 4.95
N LEU A 131 2.73 24.84 3.68
CA LEU A 131 4.07 24.40 3.25
C LEU A 131 4.75 25.49 2.41
N PRO A 132 6.10 25.51 2.36
CA PRO A 132 6.82 26.39 1.45
C PRO A 132 6.41 26.16 0.01
N SER A 133 6.25 27.24 -0.76
CA SER A 133 5.96 27.12 -2.19
C SER A 133 7.14 26.46 -2.93
N PRO A 134 6.87 25.52 -3.85
CA PRO A 134 7.92 24.88 -4.63
C PRO A 134 8.61 25.83 -5.63
N VAL A 135 7.99 26.98 -5.88
CA VAL A 135 8.52 28.00 -6.81
C VAL A 135 9.25 29.11 -6.07
N ASP A 136 8.76 29.50 -4.89
CA ASP A 136 9.33 30.59 -4.07
C ASP A 136 9.27 30.18 -2.59
N SER A 137 10.37 29.66 -2.08
CA SER A 137 10.48 29.17 -0.69
C SER A 137 10.28 30.26 0.39
N SER A 138 10.25 31.53 0.01
CA SER A 138 9.92 32.63 0.93
C SER A 138 8.42 32.76 1.20
N ARG A 139 7.59 32.11 0.39
CA ARG A 139 6.12 32.08 0.52
C ARG A 139 5.67 30.73 1.05
N THR A 140 4.62 30.75 1.86
CA THR A 140 3.90 29.54 2.28
C THR A 140 2.57 29.46 1.56
N GLU A 141 2.17 28.26 1.19
CA GLU A 141 0.93 27.92 0.50
C GLU A 141 0.06 27.07 1.40
N LEU A 142 -1.25 27.31 1.43
CA LEU A 142 -2.23 26.47 2.09
C LEU A 142 -2.50 25.25 1.20
N VAL A 143 -1.99 24.09 1.57
CA VAL A 143 -2.06 22.87 0.74
C VAL A 143 -3.08 21.84 1.21
N GLN A 144 -3.61 22.01 2.44
CA GLN A 144 -4.68 21.17 2.95
C GLN A 144 -5.57 21.94 3.92
N VAL A 145 -6.89 21.68 3.83
CA VAL A 145 -7.89 22.13 4.80
C VAL A 145 -8.56 20.89 5.43
N GLY A 146 -8.39 20.74 6.74
CA GLY A 146 -8.95 19.62 7.50
C GLY A 146 -10.42 19.80 7.84
N ASP A 147 -11.18 18.75 7.70
CA ASP A 147 -12.56 18.67 8.20
C ASP A 147 -12.61 18.29 9.70
N ARG A 148 -11.50 17.73 10.19
CA ARG A 148 -11.31 17.30 11.59
C ARG A 148 -9.85 17.37 11.97
N ILE A 149 -9.58 17.39 13.27
CA ILE A 149 -8.25 17.20 13.84
C ILE A 149 -8.20 15.85 14.57
N GLY A 150 -7.06 15.18 14.54
CA GLY A 150 -6.95 13.85 15.14
C GLY A 150 -5.86 13.01 14.50
N ASN A 151 -6.25 11.94 13.82
CA ASN A 151 -5.35 10.91 13.29
C ASN A 151 -4.31 10.50 14.34
N HIS A 152 -4.78 10.27 15.56
CA HIS A 152 -3.94 9.98 16.72
C HIS A 152 -4.38 8.70 17.41
N LEU A 153 -3.44 8.06 18.10
CA LEU A 153 -3.66 6.83 18.85
C LEU A 153 -4.12 7.14 20.26
N ALA A 154 -5.02 6.30 20.80
CA ALA A 154 -5.37 6.25 22.21
C ALA A 154 -5.54 4.80 22.67
N LEU A 155 -5.73 4.58 23.95
CA LEU A 155 -6.05 3.28 24.52
C LEU A 155 -7.56 3.08 24.50
N VAL A 156 -8.03 1.95 23.98
CA VAL A 156 -9.43 1.54 24.08
C VAL A 156 -9.52 0.31 24.97
N ILE A 157 -10.40 0.35 25.96
CA ILE A 157 -10.54 -0.67 26.99
C ILE A 157 -11.87 -1.39 26.81
N ASN A 158 -11.88 -2.69 26.91
CA ASN A 158 -13.07 -3.51 27.08
C ASN A 158 -13.49 -3.47 28.56
N ARG A 159 -14.54 -2.73 28.87
CA ARG A 159 -15.02 -2.53 30.25
C ARG A 159 -15.67 -3.76 30.86
N ASP A 160 -16.05 -4.73 30.09
CA ASP A 160 -16.57 -6.01 30.59
C ASP A 160 -15.44 -6.88 31.18
N LEU A 161 -14.17 -6.62 30.75
CA LEU A 161 -12.97 -7.30 31.25
C LEU A 161 -12.19 -6.47 32.28
N LEU A 162 -12.17 -5.15 32.11
CA LEU A 162 -11.38 -4.23 32.95
C LEU A 162 -12.22 -3.10 33.49
N SER A 163 -12.44 -3.07 34.79
CA SER A 163 -13.17 -1.98 35.51
C SER A 163 -12.31 -0.73 35.71
N GLU A 164 -10.99 -0.86 35.80
CA GLU A 164 -10.05 0.21 36.05
C GLU A 164 -9.36 0.69 34.76
N THR A 165 -8.86 1.93 34.79
CA THR A 165 -8.07 2.52 33.71
C THR A 165 -6.60 2.57 34.12
N PRO A 166 -5.67 2.00 33.35
CA PRO A 166 -4.24 2.10 33.66
C PRO A 166 -3.75 3.54 33.49
N LEU A 167 -3.16 4.12 34.51
CA LEU A 167 -2.59 5.47 34.48
C LEU A 167 -1.09 5.45 34.17
N THR A 168 -0.43 4.32 34.45
CA THR A 168 1.01 4.12 34.23
C THR A 168 1.25 2.89 33.37
N SER A 169 2.44 2.83 32.74
CA SER A 169 2.84 1.66 31.94
C SER A 169 2.90 0.39 32.75
N ASP A 170 3.31 0.47 34.03
CA ASP A 170 3.39 -0.71 34.91
C ASP A 170 2.00 -1.24 35.23
N GLU A 171 1.01 -0.35 35.46
CA GLU A 171 -0.39 -0.74 35.63
C GLU A 171 -0.93 -1.37 34.36
N MET A 172 -0.65 -0.78 33.19
CA MET A 172 -1.07 -1.33 31.90
C MET A 172 -0.50 -2.74 31.68
N ILE A 173 0.79 -2.94 31.96
CA ILE A 173 1.43 -4.25 31.85
C ILE A 173 0.82 -5.25 32.83
N ARG A 174 0.64 -4.87 34.10
CA ARG A 174 0.01 -5.72 35.12
C ARG A 174 -1.38 -6.16 34.69
N MET A 175 -2.24 -5.22 34.30
CA MET A 175 -3.58 -5.51 33.82
C MET A 175 -3.56 -6.39 32.57
N ALA A 176 -2.63 -6.13 31.65
CA ALA A 176 -2.47 -6.94 30.45
C ALA A 176 -2.08 -8.38 30.78
N VAL A 177 -1.15 -8.59 31.71
CA VAL A 177 -0.75 -9.94 32.17
C VAL A 177 -1.93 -10.66 32.83
N GLU A 178 -2.69 -9.99 33.70
CA GLU A 178 -3.88 -10.55 34.37
C GLU A 178 -4.99 -10.96 33.39
N GLN A 179 -5.09 -10.28 32.23
CA GLN A 179 -6.10 -10.52 31.22
C GLN A 179 -5.62 -11.42 30.06
N THR A 180 -4.35 -11.77 30.03
CA THR A 180 -3.82 -12.74 29.06
C THR A 180 -4.04 -14.14 29.62
N VAL A 181 -4.91 -14.92 28.97
CA VAL A 181 -5.41 -16.20 29.50
C VAL A 181 -5.32 -17.28 28.42
N ASP A 182 -4.72 -18.39 28.82
CA ASP A 182 -4.74 -19.69 28.14
C ASP A 182 -5.75 -20.55 28.92
N GLU A 183 -6.98 -20.67 28.42
CA GLU A 183 -8.10 -21.29 29.17
C GLU A 183 -8.02 -22.82 29.17
N ASP A 184 -7.47 -23.43 28.11
CA ASP A 184 -7.42 -24.88 27.95
C ASP A 184 -6.04 -25.50 28.23
N GLY A 185 -5.01 -24.65 28.43
CA GLY A 185 -3.65 -25.07 28.79
C GLY A 185 -2.88 -25.67 27.62
N ASP A 186 -3.25 -25.36 26.39
CA ASP A 186 -2.61 -25.87 25.17
C ASP A 186 -1.36 -25.03 24.78
N GLY A 187 -1.08 -23.96 25.51
CA GLY A 187 0.02 -23.03 25.30
C GLY A 187 -0.30 -21.88 24.37
N ARG A 188 -1.58 -21.68 24.06
CA ARG A 188 -2.12 -20.56 23.27
C ARG A 188 -3.05 -19.73 24.14
N ASN A 189 -3.04 -18.44 23.90
CA ASN A 189 -3.96 -17.57 24.62
C ASN A 189 -5.25 -17.39 23.84
N GLU A 190 -6.39 -17.72 24.42
CA GLU A 190 -7.73 -17.39 23.90
C GLU A 190 -8.03 -15.92 24.05
N ARG A 191 -7.36 -15.25 25.00
CA ARG A 191 -7.50 -13.83 25.24
C ARG A 191 -6.15 -13.17 25.53
N TYR A 192 -5.94 -12.00 24.97
CA TYR A 192 -4.77 -11.15 25.19
C TYR A 192 -5.11 -9.92 26.01
N GLY A 193 -4.19 -9.49 26.86
CA GLY A 193 -4.38 -8.30 27.67
C GLY A 193 -4.24 -7.01 26.88
N LEU A 194 -3.37 -6.99 25.86
CA LEU A 194 -3.08 -5.81 25.06
C LEU A 194 -2.79 -6.19 23.61
N VAL A 195 -3.39 -5.48 22.66
CA VAL A 195 -3.13 -5.65 21.22
C VAL A 195 -2.98 -4.29 20.54
N TRP A 196 -2.24 -4.25 19.43
CA TRP A 196 -2.18 -3.12 18.47
C TRP A 196 -1.51 -3.58 17.18
N ASN A 197 -1.45 -2.72 16.17
CA ASN A 197 -0.66 -2.98 14.97
C ASN A 197 0.85 -2.96 15.30
N PHE A 198 1.31 -4.08 15.84
CA PHE A 198 2.64 -4.24 16.45
C PHE A 198 3.77 -4.14 15.43
N VAL A 199 3.48 -4.40 14.15
CA VAL A 199 4.50 -4.43 13.08
C VAL A 199 4.73 -3.08 12.39
N GLU A 200 3.92 -2.05 12.70
CA GLU A 200 3.99 -0.75 12.04
C GLU A 200 4.60 0.33 12.95
N PRO A 201 5.70 0.99 12.53
CA PRO A 201 6.42 1.98 13.34
C PRO A 201 5.58 3.15 13.85
N PHE A 202 4.52 3.56 13.14
CA PHE A 202 3.62 4.62 13.57
C PHE A 202 3.04 4.32 14.98
N PHE A 203 2.75 3.06 15.28
CA PHE A 203 2.19 2.65 16.57
C PHE A 203 3.23 2.58 17.69
N VAL A 204 4.52 2.68 17.37
CA VAL A 204 5.62 2.75 18.37
C VAL A 204 5.85 4.19 18.85
N ILE A 205 5.39 5.18 18.13
CA ILE A 205 5.63 6.59 18.47
C ILE A 205 5.22 6.95 19.92
N PRO A 206 4.07 6.50 20.45
CA PRO A 206 3.73 6.77 21.85
C PRO A 206 4.75 6.22 22.87
N PHE A 207 5.38 5.10 22.56
CA PHE A 207 6.44 4.55 23.39
C PHE A 207 7.73 5.37 23.31
N LEU A 208 8.10 5.84 22.10
CA LEU A 208 9.24 6.74 21.90
C LEU A 208 9.07 8.03 22.71
N THR A 209 7.94 8.72 22.52
CA THR A 209 7.65 9.98 23.22
C THR A 209 7.56 9.80 24.73
N GLY A 210 6.99 8.70 25.21
CA GLY A 210 6.92 8.35 26.61
C GLY A 210 8.28 8.09 27.24
N HIS A 211 9.28 7.70 26.46
CA HIS A 211 10.67 7.61 26.92
C HIS A 211 11.47 8.90 26.70
N GLY A 212 10.90 9.92 26.04
CA GLY A 212 11.56 11.19 25.75
C GLY A 212 12.25 11.23 24.40
N ALA A 213 12.08 10.19 23.55
CA ALA A 213 12.63 10.18 22.18
C ALA A 213 11.69 10.79 21.16
N TRP A 214 12.25 11.21 20.04
CA TRP A 214 11.52 11.65 18.86
C TRP A 214 12.22 11.21 17.59
N ILE A 215 11.53 11.28 16.45
CA ILE A 215 12.09 10.81 15.17
C ILE A 215 13.04 11.80 14.50
N PHE A 216 12.96 13.10 14.87
CA PHE A 216 13.85 14.15 14.44
C PHE A 216 14.43 14.90 15.65
N LYS A 217 15.61 15.50 15.49
CA LYS A 217 16.20 16.34 16.53
C LYS A 217 15.30 17.51 16.93
N GLU A 218 15.36 17.92 18.18
CA GLU A 218 14.49 18.95 18.75
C GLU A 218 14.82 20.40 18.30
N ASP A 219 15.89 20.59 17.56
CA ASP A 219 16.32 21.89 17.03
C ASP A 219 15.42 22.44 15.90
N GLY A 220 14.34 21.74 15.55
CA GLY A 220 13.44 22.07 14.45
C GLY A 220 13.96 21.67 13.08
N GLY A 221 15.08 20.94 13.03
CA GLY A 221 15.66 20.39 11.81
C GLY A 221 14.96 19.11 11.32
N ILE A 222 15.45 18.61 10.19
CA ILE A 222 15.00 17.36 9.56
C ILE A 222 16.03 16.22 9.74
N GLU A 223 16.96 16.38 10.67
CA GLU A 223 17.96 15.38 10.97
C GLU A 223 17.32 14.26 11.81
N PRO A 224 17.43 12.99 11.40
CA PRO A 224 16.90 11.84 12.15
C PRO A 224 17.51 11.74 13.55
N ASP A 225 16.71 11.28 14.53
CA ASP A 225 17.11 11.07 15.91
C ASP A 225 16.59 9.73 16.45
N LEU A 226 16.91 8.64 15.74
CA LEU A 226 16.39 7.30 15.97
C LEU A 226 17.31 6.41 16.82
N ASP A 227 18.59 6.79 17.01
CA ASP A 227 19.63 6.04 17.74
C ASP A 227 19.99 6.75 19.04
N THR A 228 19.00 6.96 19.92
CA THR A 228 19.21 7.54 21.25
C THR A 228 18.97 6.51 22.34
N PRO A 229 19.56 6.67 23.54
CA PRO A 229 19.28 5.79 24.68
C PRO A 229 17.77 5.65 24.99
N GLU A 230 17.03 6.75 24.83
CA GLU A 230 15.59 6.83 25.05
C GLU A 230 14.83 6.02 23.98
N ALA A 231 15.24 6.09 22.72
CA ALA A 231 14.68 5.29 21.65
C ALA A 231 14.95 3.80 21.85
N VAL A 232 16.18 3.43 22.23
CA VAL A 232 16.55 2.04 22.56
C VAL A 232 15.73 1.52 23.75
N ALA A 233 15.47 2.35 24.77
CA ALA A 233 14.62 1.98 25.91
C ALA A 233 13.16 1.74 25.48
N ALA A 234 12.62 2.57 24.58
CA ALA A 234 11.29 2.39 24.02
C ALA A 234 11.17 1.08 23.21
N TYR A 235 12.12 0.80 22.33
CA TYR A 235 12.14 -0.45 21.57
C TYR A 235 12.33 -1.68 22.47
N THR A 236 13.10 -1.55 23.55
CA THR A 236 13.28 -2.62 24.55
C THR A 236 11.95 -2.92 25.24
N MET A 237 11.25 -1.89 25.70
CA MET A 237 9.93 -2.06 26.33
C MET A 237 8.94 -2.75 25.40
N VAL A 238 8.86 -2.31 24.13
CA VAL A 238 7.97 -2.91 23.14
C VAL A 238 8.29 -4.39 22.92
N LEU A 239 9.56 -4.76 22.81
CA LEU A 239 9.99 -6.15 22.66
C LEU A 239 9.67 -6.96 23.92
N GLU A 240 9.86 -6.41 25.13
CA GLU A 240 9.52 -7.08 26.40
C GLU A 240 8.03 -7.40 26.53
N LEU A 241 7.14 -6.56 25.99
CA LEU A 241 5.70 -6.84 26.00
C LEU A 241 5.36 -8.13 25.24
N GLN A 242 6.11 -8.44 24.18
CA GLN A 242 5.97 -9.68 23.41
C GLN A 242 6.73 -10.86 24.07
N ASP A 243 8.01 -10.70 24.35
CA ASP A 243 8.91 -11.82 24.67
C ASP A 243 8.87 -12.20 26.13
N ARG A 244 8.85 -11.19 27.03
CA ARG A 244 8.91 -11.37 28.48
C ARG A 244 7.52 -11.50 29.09
N TRP A 245 6.64 -10.55 28.79
CA TRP A 245 5.30 -10.49 29.38
C TRP A 245 4.28 -11.29 28.60
N LYS A 246 4.53 -11.56 27.33
CA LYS A 246 3.70 -12.35 26.41
C LYS A 246 2.23 -11.87 26.35
N VAL A 247 2.02 -10.57 26.51
CA VAL A 247 0.70 -9.96 26.55
C VAL A 247 0.14 -9.61 25.18
N ILE A 248 0.94 -9.80 24.13
CA ILE A 248 0.62 -9.49 22.74
C ILE A 248 0.82 -10.75 21.89
N PRO A 249 -0.06 -11.03 20.92
CA PRO A 249 0.14 -12.11 19.95
C PRO A 249 1.45 -11.93 19.17
N ALA A 250 2.13 -13.02 18.87
CA ALA A 250 3.22 -13.00 17.89
C ALA A 250 2.67 -12.56 16.52
N ASN A 251 3.35 -11.65 15.82
CA ASN A 251 2.94 -11.12 14.51
C ASN A 251 1.58 -10.38 14.49
N CYS A 252 1.23 -9.69 15.57
CA CYS A 252 0.00 -8.90 15.67
C CYS A 252 0.04 -7.71 14.70
N ASP A 253 -0.61 -7.82 13.56
CA ASP A 253 -0.81 -6.71 12.62
C ASP A 253 -2.13 -5.97 12.89
N TYR A 254 -2.46 -5.01 12.01
CA TYR A 254 -3.66 -4.19 12.16
C TYR A 254 -4.94 -5.03 12.18
N GLU A 255 -5.08 -5.93 11.21
CA GLU A 255 -6.28 -6.77 11.04
C GLU A 255 -6.43 -7.76 12.19
N THR A 256 -5.34 -8.35 12.64
CA THR A 256 -5.33 -9.26 13.79
C THR A 256 -5.71 -8.54 15.07
N ALA A 257 -5.10 -7.38 15.35
CA ALA A 257 -5.43 -6.59 16.54
C ALA A 257 -6.89 -6.14 16.55
N ASP A 258 -7.38 -5.63 15.41
CA ASP A 258 -8.75 -5.15 15.24
C ASP A 258 -9.77 -6.29 15.44
N ALA A 259 -9.50 -7.46 14.84
CA ALA A 259 -10.36 -8.64 14.96
C ALA A 259 -10.40 -9.18 16.40
N LEU A 260 -9.25 -9.33 17.06
CA LEU A 260 -9.17 -9.80 18.45
C LEU A 260 -9.98 -8.88 19.39
N PHE A 261 -9.83 -7.57 19.24
CA PHE A 261 -10.56 -6.64 20.09
C PHE A 261 -12.07 -6.65 19.78
N LYS A 262 -12.49 -6.62 18.52
CA LYS A 262 -13.89 -6.68 18.11
C LYS A 262 -14.60 -7.97 18.54
N ASN A 263 -13.86 -9.07 18.64
CA ASN A 263 -14.39 -10.36 19.10
C ASN A 263 -14.37 -10.52 20.63
N GLY A 264 -13.93 -9.51 21.40
CA GLY A 264 -13.81 -9.58 22.85
C GLY A 264 -12.63 -10.44 23.34
N GLN A 265 -11.72 -10.82 22.43
CA GLN A 265 -10.52 -11.62 22.70
C GLN A 265 -9.31 -10.76 23.09
N ALA A 266 -9.49 -9.46 23.29
CA ALA A 266 -8.48 -8.57 23.83
C ALA A 266 -9.10 -7.63 24.87
N ALA A 267 -8.38 -7.38 25.98
CA ALA A 267 -8.85 -6.51 27.04
C ALA A 267 -8.59 -5.02 26.72
N MET A 268 -7.49 -4.73 26.04
CA MET A 268 -7.08 -3.39 25.62
C MET A 268 -6.57 -3.38 24.20
N ILE A 269 -6.82 -2.30 23.47
CA ILE A 269 -6.22 -2.05 22.16
C ILE A 269 -5.67 -0.63 22.08
N ILE A 270 -4.47 -0.46 21.53
CA ILE A 270 -3.96 0.85 21.10
C ILE A 270 -4.33 1.02 19.62
N ASN A 271 -5.28 1.92 19.33
CA ASN A 271 -5.68 2.19 17.95
C ASN A 271 -6.10 3.65 17.76
N GLY A 272 -6.28 4.04 16.51
CA GLY A 272 -6.58 5.41 16.16
C GLY A 272 -8.07 5.75 16.14
N ASP A 273 -8.33 7.06 16.11
CA ASP A 273 -9.68 7.64 16.10
C ASP A 273 -10.54 7.17 14.89
N TRP A 274 -9.93 6.66 13.85
CA TRP A 274 -10.60 6.07 12.69
C TRP A 274 -11.32 4.74 12.98
N SER A 275 -10.96 4.04 14.07
CA SER A 275 -11.54 2.74 14.45
C SER A 275 -12.49 2.82 15.64
N TRP A 276 -12.47 3.91 16.42
CA TRP A 276 -13.21 3.98 17.68
C TRP A 276 -14.72 3.85 17.50
N GLY A 277 -15.27 4.39 16.40
CA GLY A 277 -16.70 4.27 16.10
C GLY A 277 -17.18 2.81 16.05
N ASP A 278 -16.37 1.92 15.44
CA ASP A 278 -16.68 0.50 15.36
C ASP A 278 -16.63 -0.18 16.73
N TYR A 279 -15.63 0.18 17.57
CA TYR A 279 -15.49 -0.40 18.92
C TYR A 279 -16.59 0.04 19.86
N LEU A 280 -16.92 1.34 19.85
CA LEU A 280 -17.96 1.92 20.70
C LEU A 280 -19.37 1.45 20.33
N SER A 281 -19.58 1.04 19.08
CA SER A 281 -20.87 0.49 18.61
C SER A 281 -20.94 -1.03 18.67
N ASN A 282 -19.91 -1.71 19.19
CA ASN A 282 -19.89 -3.17 19.27
C ASN A 282 -20.96 -3.68 20.25
N PRO A 283 -21.91 -4.53 19.81
CA PRO A 283 -22.96 -5.04 20.69
C PRO A 283 -22.47 -6.13 21.67
N GLY A 284 -21.26 -6.65 21.50
CA GLY A 284 -20.72 -7.76 22.29
C GLY A 284 -20.12 -7.35 23.63
N PHE A 285 -19.70 -6.09 23.80
CA PHE A 285 -19.09 -5.57 25.02
C PHE A 285 -19.10 -4.04 25.05
N HIS A 286 -18.80 -3.45 26.21
CA HIS A 286 -18.69 -2.01 26.38
C HIS A 286 -17.23 -1.56 26.18
N ALA A 287 -16.97 -0.81 25.11
CA ALA A 287 -15.68 -0.18 24.88
C ALA A 287 -15.65 1.25 25.45
N GLU A 288 -14.50 1.66 25.97
CA GLU A 288 -14.24 3.04 26.39
C GLU A 288 -12.87 3.50 25.89
N VAL A 289 -12.83 4.71 25.29
CA VAL A 289 -11.58 5.36 24.87
C VAL A 289 -11.03 6.15 26.04
N VAL A 290 -9.76 5.93 26.36
CA VAL A 290 -9.04 6.63 27.43
C VAL A 290 -7.67 7.09 26.93
N PRO A 291 -7.08 8.13 27.55
CA PRO A 291 -5.72 8.51 27.22
C PRO A 291 -4.72 7.37 27.46
N LEU A 292 -3.67 7.33 26.63
CA LEU A 292 -2.54 6.44 26.86
C LEU A 292 -1.85 6.75 28.19
N PRO A 293 -1.31 5.74 28.90
CA PRO A 293 -0.70 5.92 30.21
C PRO A 293 0.60 6.74 30.16
N VAL A 294 1.11 7.02 31.34
CA VAL A 294 2.43 7.61 31.55
C VAL A 294 3.46 6.48 31.66
N ILE A 295 4.63 6.61 31.05
CA ILE A 295 5.73 5.65 31.24
C ILE A 295 6.27 5.77 32.66
N SER A 296 6.20 4.69 33.43
CA SER A 296 6.54 4.69 34.86
C SER A 296 7.98 5.11 35.14
N SER A 297 8.93 4.73 34.28
CA SER A 297 10.36 5.01 34.47
C SER A 297 10.73 6.48 34.23
N THR A 298 10.00 7.19 33.34
CA THR A 298 10.32 8.56 32.95
C THR A 298 9.35 9.59 33.50
N GLY A 299 8.13 9.20 33.84
CA GLY A 299 7.04 10.10 34.21
C GLY A 299 6.46 10.87 33.02
N LEU A 300 6.87 10.58 31.78
CA LEU A 300 6.35 11.24 30.58
C LEU A 300 5.13 10.52 30.02
N PRO A 301 4.15 11.25 29.49
CA PRO A 301 2.98 10.65 28.86
C PRO A 301 3.33 9.98 27.51
N MET A 302 2.67 8.89 27.22
CA MET A 302 2.74 8.25 25.88
C MET A 302 1.99 9.13 24.88
N GLY A 303 2.73 10.03 24.21
CA GLY A 303 2.21 11.02 23.27
C GLY A 303 2.19 10.48 21.83
N PRO A 304 1.03 10.33 21.18
CA PRO A 304 0.98 9.91 19.79
C PRO A 304 1.42 11.03 18.84
N MET A 305 1.71 10.68 17.60
CA MET A 305 1.64 11.69 16.52
C MET A 305 0.21 12.16 16.33
N VAL A 306 0.08 13.46 16.12
CA VAL A 306 -1.20 14.11 15.85
C VAL A 306 -1.12 14.73 14.47
N ALA A 307 -2.02 14.34 13.59
CA ALA A 307 -2.08 14.84 12.22
C ALA A 307 -3.49 15.38 11.92
N THR A 308 -3.59 16.08 10.80
CA THR A 308 -4.88 16.47 10.24
C THR A 308 -5.21 15.54 9.10
N LYS A 309 -6.48 15.15 8.99
CA LYS A 309 -7.05 14.61 7.77
C LYS A 309 -7.81 15.71 7.06
N GLY A 310 -7.59 15.88 5.78
CA GLY A 310 -8.21 16.98 5.06
C GLY A 310 -8.15 16.82 3.54
N TYR A 311 -8.67 17.84 2.89
CA TYR A 311 -8.78 17.94 1.44
C TYR A 311 -7.60 18.74 0.87
N SER A 312 -7.03 18.25 -0.21
CA SER A 312 -6.01 18.94 -1.01
C SER A 312 -6.43 18.97 -2.47
N LEU A 313 -6.08 20.05 -3.18
CA LEU A 313 -6.45 20.31 -4.56
C LEU A 313 -5.34 19.89 -5.51
N ASN A 314 -5.69 19.17 -6.58
CA ASN A 314 -4.75 18.76 -7.63
C ASN A 314 -4.28 19.99 -8.45
N LEU A 315 -2.97 20.09 -8.70
CA LEU A 315 -2.40 21.16 -9.51
C LEU A 315 -2.97 21.22 -10.95
N ASN A 316 -3.35 20.06 -11.49
CA ASN A 316 -3.86 19.95 -12.86
C ASN A 316 -5.33 20.36 -13.04
N SER A 317 -6.04 20.63 -11.95
CA SER A 317 -7.42 21.12 -12.02
C SER A 317 -7.46 22.51 -12.68
N THR A 318 -8.33 22.66 -13.65
CA THR A 318 -8.58 23.95 -14.30
C THR A 318 -9.15 24.97 -13.28
N PRO A 319 -9.09 26.27 -13.56
CA PRO A 319 -9.67 27.27 -12.64
C PRO A 319 -11.16 27.04 -12.36
N GLU A 320 -11.93 26.53 -13.33
CA GLU A 320 -13.35 26.21 -13.16
C GLU A 320 -13.56 24.99 -12.28
N GLU A 321 -12.83 23.90 -12.51
CA GLU A 321 -12.85 22.70 -11.67
C GLU A 321 -12.38 23.00 -10.25
N SER A 322 -11.32 23.81 -10.10
CA SER A 322 -10.82 24.24 -8.81
C SER A 322 -11.86 25.01 -8.00
N ALA A 323 -12.59 25.93 -8.63
CA ALA A 323 -13.64 26.69 -7.98
C ALA A 323 -14.78 25.80 -7.47
N LEU A 324 -15.22 24.83 -8.30
CA LEU A 324 -16.24 23.86 -7.92
C LEU A 324 -15.77 22.92 -6.82
N ALA A 325 -14.53 22.43 -6.93
CA ALA A 325 -13.93 21.58 -5.91
C ALA A 325 -13.83 22.31 -4.56
N MET A 326 -13.49 23.61 -4.55
CA MET A 326 -13.43 24.41 -3.34
C MET A 326 -14.82 24.70 -2.74
N GLU A 327 -15.86 24.83 -3.54
CA GLU A 327 -17.25 24.91 -3.04
C GLU A 327 -17.62 23.63 -2.27
N LEU A 328 -17.23 22.46 -2.79
CA LEU A 328 -17.40 21.19 -2.09
C LEU A 328 -16.58 21.14 -0.79
N VAL A 329 -15.31 21.55 -0.81
CA VAL A 329 -14.45 21.57 0.38
C VAL A 329 -14.99 22.50 1.44
N GLN A 330 -15.45 23.71 1.09
CA GLN A 330 -16.07 24.64 2.03
C GLN A 330 -17.33 24.06 2.68
N TYR A 331 -18.15 23.34 1.90
CA TYR A 331 -19.29 22.61 2.42
C TYR A 331 -18.87 21.49 3.38
N LEU A 332 -17.96 20.61 2.96
CA LEU A 332 -17.53 19.46 3.76
C LEU A 332 -16.76 19.86 5.03
N THR A 333 -16.14 21.03 5.05
CA THR A 333 -15.48 21.61 6.22
C THR A 333 -16.36 22.59 7.01
N SER A 334 -17.67 22.68 6.68
CA SER A 334 -18.61 23.54 7.40
C SER A 334 -18.90 23.02 8.81
N ALA A 335 -19.39 23.89 9.68
CA ALA A 335 -19.76 23.52 11.03
C ALA A 335 -20.87 22.46 11.07
N GLU A 336 -21.86 22.54 10.16
CA GLU A 336 -22.99 21.60 10.05
C GLU A 336 -22.49 20.17 9.79
N VAL A 337 -21.56 20.02 8.82
CA VAL A 337 -20.99 18.72 8.45
C VAL A 337 -20.11 18.18 9.58
N GLN A 338 -19.27 19.01 10.19
CA GLN A 338 -18.41 18.58 11.28
C GLN A 338 -19.18 18.13 12.53
N ILE A 339 -20.32 18.76 12.84
CA ILE A 339 -21.22 18.28 13.92
C ILE A 339 -21.71 16.85 13.63
N THR A 340 -22.03 16.55 12.37
CA THR A 340 -22.45 15.20 11.98
C THR A 340 -21.33 14.18 12.19
N PHE A 341 -20.10 14.49 11.76
CA PHE A 341 -18.94 13.64 11.99
C PHE A 341 -18.63 13.46 13.48
N MET A 342 -18.68 14.54 14.26
CA MET A 342 -18.52 14.47 15.73
C MET A 342 -19.53 13.54 16.38
N GLY A 343 -20.80 13.66 16.00
CA GLY A 343 -21.87 12.87 16.59
C GLY A 343 -21.78 11.37 16.27
N GLN A 344 -21.48 11.05 15.02
CA GLN A 344 -21.48 9.66 14.52
C GLN A 344 -20.15 8.94 14.71
N LEU A 345 -19.02 9.65 14.53
CA LEU A 345 -17.68 9.03 14.51
C LEU A 345 -16.81 9.44 15.70
N LYS A 346 -17.28 10.33 16.58
CA LYS A 346 -16.53 10.82 17.74
C LYS A 346 -15.19 11.48 17.37
N THR A 347 -15.17 12.18 16.23
CA THR A 347 -13.98 12.93 15.76
C THR A 347 -13.98 14.35 16.31
N LEU A 348 -12.78 14.91 16.55
CA LEU A 348 -12.64 16.28 17.00
C LEU A 348 -12.79 17.28 15.84
N PRO A 349 -13.53 18.38 16.01
CA PRO A 349 -13.79 19.33 14.95
C PRO A 349 -12.55 20.18 14.65
N SER A 350 -12.45 20.62 13.40
CA SER A 350 -11.43 21.56 12.97
C SER A 350 -11.84 23.04 13.13
N ARG A 351 -13.15 23.33 13.28
CA ARG A 351 -13.63 24.70 13.46
C ARG A 351 -13.66 25.11 14.93
N LYS A 352 -13.09 26.29 15.23
CA LYS A 352 -13.02 26.85 16.60
C LYS A 352 -14.40 27.02 17.23
N SER A 353 -15.41 27.43 16.45
CA SER A 353 -16.78 27.62 16.94
C SER A 353 -17.42 26.37 17.55
N LEU A 354 -16.89 25.18 17.22
CA LEU A 354 -17.39 23.90 17.69
C LEU A 354 -16.69 23.41 18.96
N LEU A 355 -15.55 24.02 19.35
CA LEU A 355 -14.76 23.60 20.51
C LEU A 355 -15.48 23.83 21.85
N ASP A 356 -16.44 24.74 21.88
CA ASP A 356 -17.21 25.06 23.09
C ASP A 356 -18.56 24.33 23.18
N LEU A 357 -18.87 23.45 22.21
CA LEU A 357 -20.11 22.68 22.23
C LEU A 357 -20.17 21.78 23.45
N PRO A 358 -21.36 21.68 24.10
CA PRO A 358 -21.58 20.79 25.26
C PRO A 358 -21.17 19.34 24.94
N MET A 359 -21.44 18.85 23.73
CA MET A 359 -21.06 17.52 23.26
C MET A 359 -19.58 17.21 23.48
N LEU A 360 -18.67 18.18 23.24
CA LEU A 360 -17.23 17.97 23.40
C LEU A 360 -16.82 17.81 24.88
N ARG A 361 -17.56 18.40 25.79
CA ARG A 361 -17.29 18.33 27.23
C ARG A 361 -17.99 17.17 27.93
N GLU A 362 -19.17 16.79 27.45
CA GLU A 362 -20.03 15.77 28.06
C GLU A 362 -19.72 14.36 27.55
N ASP A 363 -19.32 14.21 26.26
CA ASP A 363 -19.00 12.91 25.69
C ASP A 363 -17.60 12.46 26.19
N PRO A 364 -17.52 11.29 26.88
CA PRO A 364 -16.25 10.80 27.44
C PRO A 364 -15.19 10.53 26.38
N THR A 365 -15.59 10.04 25.20
CA THR A 365 -14.67 9.72 24.09
C THR A 365 -14.06 10.99 23.51
N LEU A 366 -14.87 12.01 23.21
CA LEU A 366 -14.37 13.29 22.70
C LEU A 366 -13.45 13.98 23.72
N ARG A 367 -13.77 13.89 25.01
CA ARG A 367 -12.91 14.42 26.08
C ARG A 367 -11.57 13.68 26.16
N ALA A 368 -11.59 12.34 26.13
CA ALA A 368 -10.38 11.53 26.13
C ALA A 368 -9.51 11.81 24.89
N SER A 369 -10.12 11.93 23.72
CA SER A 369 -9.46 12.31 22.48
C SER A 369 -8.78 13.68 22.57
N ALA A 370 -9.49 14.69 23.07
CA ALA A 370 -8.95 16.04 23.25
C ALA A 370 -7.79 16.08 24.27
N GLU A 371 -7.86 15.27 25.33
CA GLU A 371 -6.78 15.15 26.30
C GLU A 371 -5.56 14.44 25.71
N GLN A 372 -5.77 13.34 24.97
CA GLN A 372 -4.70 12.61 24.31
C GLN A 372 -3.97 13.48 23.27
N MET A 373 -4.70 14.29 22.50
CA MET A 373 -4.09 15.24 21.57
C MET A 373 -3.17 16.25 22.23
N LYS A 374 -3.51 16.74 23.44
CA LYS A 374 -2.64 17.67 24.18
C LYS A 374 -1.31 17.02 24.60
N ARG A 375 -1.28 15.71 24.78
CA ARG A 375 -0.10 14.92 25.11
C ARG A 375 0.71 14.54 23.86
N GLY A 376 0.08 14.61 22.67
CA GLY A 376 0.67 14.25 21.39
C GLY A 376 1.64 15.30 20.85
N ARG A 377 2.42 14.89 19.86
CA ARG A 377 3.31 15.76 19.08
C ARG A 377 2.80 15.87 17.64
N ALA A 378 2.89 17.09 17.08
CA ALA A 378 2.48 17.30 15.69
C ALA A 378 3.30 16.42 14.74
N MET A 379 2.61 15.77 13.81
CA MET A 379 3.26 14.98 12.75
C MET A 379 4.03 15.94 11.83
N PRO A 380 5.32 15.70 11.59
CA PRO A 380 6.09 16.51 10.66
C PRO A 380 5.56 16.39 9.24
N VAL A 381 5.28 17.52 8.59
CA VAL A 381 4.80 17.54 7.19
C VAL A 381 5.96 17.91 6.28
N VAL A 382 6.95 17.03 6.20
CA VAL A 382 8.17 17.20 5.41
C VAL A 382 8.40 15.99 4.50
N ALA A 383 9.07 16.18 3.38
CA ALA A 383 9.34 15.09 2.43
C ALA A 383 10.21 13.98 3.05
N GLU A 384 11.07 14.34 4.00
CA GLU A 384 11.98 13.47 4.73
C GLU A 384 11.26 12.46 5.65
N LEU A 385 10.03 12.77 6.08
CA LEU A 385 9.25 11.85 6.92
C LEU A 385 9.07 10.48 6.25
N ARG A 386 8.93 10.46 4.93
CA ARG A 386 8.85 9.19 4.19
C ARG A 386 10.14 8.37 4.33
N ALA A 387 11.29 9.02 4.25
CA ALA A 387 12.57 8.34 4.44
C ALA A 387 12.72 7.76 5.86
N ILE A 388 12.15 8.43 6.88
CA ILE A 388 12.07 7.91 8.25
C ILE A 388 11.26 6.61 8.29
N TRP A 389 10.03 6.60 7.78
CA TRP A 389 9.19 5.39 7.78
C TRP A 389 9.82 4.22 7.03
N ASP A 390 10.37 4.49 5.85
CA ASP A 390 11.03 3.47 5.02
C ASP A 390 12.30 2.91 5.66
N SER A 391 12.97 3.69 6.51
CA SER A 391 14.15 3.28 7.27
C SER A 391 13.79 2.52 8.55
N MET A 392 12.74 2.94 9.25
CA MET A 392 12.30 2.30 10.50
C MET A 392 11.72 0.91 10.24
N ARG A 393 10.84 0.76 9.26
CA ARG A 393 10.03 -0.45 9.08
C ARG A 393 10.86 -1.74 8.96
N PRO A 394 11.90 -1.87 8.11
CA PRO A 394 12.67 -3.10 7.99
C PRO A 394 13.43 -3.46 9.26
N SER A 395 14.05 -2.47 9.91
CA SER A 395 14.84 -2.70 11.12
C SER A 395 13.96 -2.98 12.34
N TYR A 396 12.79 -2.34 12.41
CA TYR A 396 11.80 -2.62 13.45
C TYR A 396 11.23 -4.03 13.31
N GLN A 397 10.88 -4.47 12.12
CA GLN A 397 10.41 -5.83 11.88
C GLN A 397 11.52 -6.88 12.16
N ALA A 398 12.78 -6.55 11.86
CA ALA A 398 13.93 -7.40 12.20
C ALA A 398 14.15 -7.51 13.72
N LEU A 399 13.87 -6.44 14.48
CA LEU A 399 13.84 -6.44 15.94
C LEU A 399 12.75 -7.39 16.47
N LEU A 400 11.52 -7.23 16.02
CA LEU A 400 10.37 -8.04 16.45
C LEU A 400 10.55 -9.53 16.10
N GLY A 401 11.20 -9.83 14.98
CA GLY A 401 11.55 -11.18 14.57
C GLY A 401 12.80 -11.76 15.28
N GLY A 402 13.38 -11.05 16.27
CA GLY A 402 14.52 -11.52 17.07
C GLY A 402 15.86 -11.56 16.32
N SER A 403 15.94 -11.00 15.10
CA SER A 403 17.17 -11.01 14.31
C SER A 403 18.11 -9.82 14.61
N LYS A 404 17.62 -8.81 15.35
CA LYS A 404 18.39 -7.66 15.83
C LYS A 404 18.06 -7.36 17.29
N THR A 405 19.06 -6.84 18.01
CA THR A 405 18.81 -6.24 19.33
C THR A 405 18.22 -4.84 19.19
N PRO A 406 17.56 -4.28 20.25
CA PRO A 406 17.03 -2.91 20.22
C PRO A 406 18.07 -1.86 19.80
N ALA A 407 19.29 -1.95 20.31
CA ALA A 407 20.38 -1.02 19.96
C ALA A 407 20.82 -1.17 18.49
N GLN A 408 20.93 -2.41 17.99
CA GLN A 408 21.24 -2.64 16.57
C GLN A 408 20.14 -2.13 15.65
N ALA A 409 18.88 -2.35 16.01
CA ALA A 409 17.75 -1.87 15.22
C ALA A 409 17.71 -0.33 15.19
N ALA A 410 17.90 0.34 16.32
CA ALA A 410 17.96 1.79 16.43
C ALA A 410 19.07 2.38 15.55
N HIS A 411 20.29 1.81 15.69
CA HIS A 411 21.45 2.23 14.89
C HIS A 411 21.20 2.08 13.38
N ASP A 412 20.68 0.94 12.94
CA ASP A 412 20.41 0.70 11.53
C ASP A 412 19.30 1.60 10.99
N MET A 413 18.26 1.91 11.79
CA MET A 413 17.23 2.89 11.44
C MET A 413 17.85 4.27 11.21
N GLN A 414 18.71 4.72 12.11
CA GLN A 414 19.40 6.01 12.03
C GLN A 414 20.28 6.09 10.77
N GLU A 415 21.15 5.12 10.54
CA GLU A 415 22.04 5.09 9.38
C GLU A 415 21.27 5.03 8.04
N MET A 416 20.22 4.21 7.97
CA MET A 416 19.37 4.14 6.79
C MET A 416 18.63 5.46 6.54
N ALA A 417 18.12 6.12 7.59
CA ALA A 417 17.44 7.40 7.49
C ALA A 417 18.39 8.51 7.02
N LEU A 418 19.58 8.63 7.64
CA LEU A 418 20.62 9.57 7.23
C LEU A 418 21.02 9.38 5.77
N THR A 419 21.26 8.12 5.36
CA THR A 419 21.64 7.80 3.99
C THR A 419 20.53 8.14 2.99
N SER A 420 19.27 7.81 3.33
CA SER A 420 18.10 8.06 2.46
C SER A 420 17.86 9.57 2.30
N ILE A 421 17.93 10.34 3.38
CA ILE A 421 17.76 11.79 3.36
C ILE A 421 18.93 12.47 2.62
N ALA A 422 20.17 12.01 2.83
CA ALA A 422 21.32 12.51 2.10
C ALA A 422 21.18 12.26 0.59
N LYS A 423 20.78 11.06 0.18
CA LYS A 423 20.52 10.71 -1.24
C LYS A 423 19.38 11.57 -1.83
N MET A 424 18.31 11.82 -1.05
CA MET A 424 17.19 12.66 -1.49
C MET A 424 17.61 14.12 -1.71
N ASN A 425 18.53 14.62 -0.90
CA ASN A 425 19.00 16.02 -0.94
C ASN A 425 20.20 16.23 -1.88
N GLN A 426 20.91 15.16 -2.23
CA GLN A 426 22.09 15.24 -3.09
C GLN A 426 21.69 15.25 -4.57
N ARG A 427 22.00 16.36 -5.26
CA ARG A 427 21.92 16.40 -6.72
C ARG A 427 23.15 15.71 -7.29
N GLN A 428 22.98 14.56 -7.89
CA GLN A 428 24.04 13.92 -8.66
C GLN A 428 24.21 14.68 -9.98
N GLU A 429 25.37 15.30 -10.18
CA GLU A 429 25.67 15.97 -11.43
C GLU A 429 26.09 14.96 -12.53
N PRO A 430 25.71 15.23 -13.80
CA PRO A 430 26.12 14.38 -14.91
C PRO A 430 27.64 14.42 -15.07
N GLY A 431 28.29 13.29 -14.83
CA GLY A 431 29.69 13.09 -15.14
C GLY A 431 29.97 13.12 -16.66
N PRO A 432 31.26 13.04 -17.07
CA PRO A 432 31.61 13.02 -18.50
C PRO A 432 30.91 11.90 -19.28
N VAL A 433 30.69 10.73 -18.64
CA VAL A 433 29.99 9.58 -19.22
C VAL A 433 28.50 9.87 -19.41
N GLY A 434 27.83 10.52 -18.46
CA GLY A 434 26.41 10.89 -18.57
C GLY A 434 26.17 11.87 -19.72
N ARG A 435 27.03 12.90 -19.82
CA ARG A 435 26.98 13.86 -20.94
C ARG A 435 27.26 13.21 -22.29
N ALA A 436 28.21 12.28 -22.36
CA ALA A 436 28.48 11.52 -23.58
C ALA A 436 27.30 10.60 -23.97
N LEU A 437 26.64 9.95 -22.98
CA LEU A 437 25.50 9.07 -23.22
C LEU A 437 24.27 9.83 -23.72
N SER A 438 24.01 11.04 -23.21
CA SER A 438 22.90 11.84 -23.69
C SER A 438 23.02 12.20 -25.19
N TRP A 439 24.22 12.46 -25.65
CA TRP A 439 24.49 12.70 -27.09
C TRP A 439 24.58 11.41 -27.90
N SER A 440 25.25 10.38 -27.37
CA SER A 440 25.42 9.09 -28.08
C SER A 440 24.09 8.33 -28.23
N GLY A 441 23.14 8.51 -27.32
CA GLY A 441 21.80 7.94 -27.45
C GLY A 441 21.09 8.34 -28.73
N TRP A 442 21.17 9.62 -29.09
CA TRP A 442 20.61 10.14 -30.35
C TRP A 442 21.39 9.59 -31.58
N LEU A 443 22.72 9.48 -31.48
CA LEU A 443 23.54 8.90 -32.56
C LEU A 443 23.28 7.40 -32.76
N LEU A 444 23.10 6.65 -31.67
CA LEU A 444 22.74 5.23 -31.70
C LEU A 444 21.35 5.03 -32.30
N LEU A 445 20.36 5.85 -31.91
CA LEU A 445 19.03 5.82 -32.50
C LEU A 445 19.06 6.11 -34.01
N ALA A 446 19.78 7.15 -34.41
CA ALA A 446 19.97 7.47 -35.83
C ALA A 446 20.66 6.33 -36.57
N GLY A 447 21.73 5.77 -36.00
CA GLY A 447 22.45 4.60 -36.55
C GLY A 447 21.56 3.37 -36.68
N PHE A 448 20.73 3.10 -35.68
CA PHE A 448 19.75 2.02 -35.71
C PHE A 448 18.70 2.20 -36.80
N ILE A 449 18.15 3.41 -36.96
CA ILE A 449 17.20 3.73 -38.05
C ILE A 449 17.86 3.52 -39.41
N VAL A 450 19.10 3.98 -39.58
CA VAL A 450 19.88 3.77 -40.83
C VAL A 450 20.15 2.29 -41.07
N TRP A 451 20.51 1.54 -40.02
CA TRP A 451 20.74 0.09 -40.11
C TRP A 451 19.46 -0.67 -40.49
N GLN A 452 18.34 -0.27 -39.91
CA GLN A 452 17.02 -0.88 -40.14
C GLN A 452 16.34 -0.39 -41.44
N ARG A 453 16.97 0.52 -42.22
CA ARG A 453 16.35 1.11 -43.42
C ARG A 453 15.78 0.08 -44.41
N LYS A 454 16.48 -1.06 -44.59
CA LYS A 454 16.02 -2.13 -45.49
C LYS A 454 14.80 -2.88 -44.93
N THR A 455 14.77 -3.11 -43.63
CA THR A 455 13.64 -3.72 -42.94
C THR A 455 12.44 -2.78 -42.94
N LEU A 456 12.68 -1.50 -42.69
CA LEU A 456 11.66 -0.47 -42.74
C LEU A 456 11.10 -0.30 -44.17
N GLY A 457 11.94 -0.36 -45.18
CA GLY A 457 11.53 -0.34 -46.59
C GLY A 457 10.66 -1.55 -46.96
N ARG A 458 11.03 -2.75 -46.52
CA ARG A 458 10.19 -3.97 -46.68
C ARG A 458 8.86 -3.83 -45.91
N PHE A 459 8.91 -3.40 -44.67
CA PHE A 459 7.69 -3.15 -43.88
C PHE A 459 6.74 -2.15 -44.55
N LEU A 460 7.25 -1.03 -45.08
CA LEU A 460 6.43 -0.05 -45.81
C LEU A 460 5.85 -0.61 -47.11
N HIS A 461 6.55 -1.51 -47.77
CA HIS A 461 6.06 -2.22 -48.95
C HIS A 461 4.95 -3.19 -48.57
N ASP A 462 5.19 -4.07 -47.59
CA ASP A 462 4.19 -5.02 -47.07
C ASP A 462 2.96 -4.32 -46.51
N TRP A 463 3.14 -3.17 -45.86
CA TRP A 463 2.03 -2.33 -45.40
C TRP A 463 1.15 -1.87 -46.55
N ARG A 464 1.76 -1.48 -47.68
CA ARG A 464 0.99 -1.04 -48.86
C ARG A 464 0.20 -2.17 -49.51
N GLU A 465 0.72 -3.37 -49.51
CA GLU A 465 0.07 -4.55 -50.07
C GLU A 465 -1.01 -5.12 -49.14
N ASN A 466 -0.77 -5.13 -47.82
CA ASN A 466 -1.60 -5.79 -46.81
C ASN A 466 -2.26 -4.79 -45.84
N ARG A 467 -2.68 -3.62 -46.31
CA ARG A 467 -3.20 -2.52 -45.47
C ARG A 467 -4.32 -2.95 -44.51
N LEU A 468 -5.23 -3.81 -44.99
CA LEU A 468 -6.36 -4.25 -44.19
C LEU A 468 -5.92 -5.10 -42.99
N SER A 469 -4.97 -6.02 -43.20
CA SER A 469 -4.42 -6.86 -42.14
C SER A 469 -3.70 -6.03 -41.07
N TYR A 470 -2.90 -5.07 -41.49
CA TYR A 470 -2.22 -4.15 -40.56
C TYR A 470 -3.19 -3.24 -39.81
N LEU A 471 -4.27 -2.78 -40.48
CA LEU A 471 -5.30 -1.97 -39.83
C LEU A 471 -6.01 -2.71 -38.70
N PHE A 472 -6.24 -4.03 -38.85
CA PHE A 472 -6.82 -4.85 -37.78
C PHE A 472 -5.87 -5.08 -36.62
N ILE A 473 -4.56 -5.14 -36.85
CA ILE A 473 -3.55 -5.33 -35.80
C ILE A 473 -3.19 -4.00 -35.13
N LEU A 474 -3.32 -2.88 -35.84
CA LEU A 474 -2.86 -1.56 -35.40
C LEU A 474 -3.40 -1.15 -34.01
N PRO A 475 -4.69 -1.32 -33.66
CA PRO A 475 -5.20 -0.94 -32.34
C PRO A 475 -4.47 -1.70 -31.22
N SER A 476 -4.29 -3.02 -31.37
CA SER A 476 -3.58 -3.83 -30.40
C SER A 476 -2.10 -3.44 -30.30
N LEU A 477 -1.45 -3.16 -31.44
CA LEU A 477 -0.07 -2.73 -31.47
C LEU A 477 0.12 -1.36 -30.79
N VAL A 478 -0.79 -0.40 -31.02
CA VAL A 478 -0.77 0.91 -30.37
C VAL A 478 -0.92 0.75 -28.84
N VAL A 479 -1.85 -0.08 -28.38
CA VAL A 479 -2.02 -0.35 -26.95
C VAL A 479 -0.73 -0.94 -26.37
N ILE A 480 -0.14 -1.97 -27.00
CA ILE A 480 1.11 -2.58 -26.53
C ILE A 480 2.26 -1.55 -26.49
N LEU A 481 2.38 -0.72 -27.52
CA LEU A 481 3.41 0.33 -27.57
C LEU A 481 3.24 1.34 -26.44
N LEU A 482 2.01 1.77 -26.16
CA LEU A 482 1.74 2.77 -25.13
C LEU A 482 1.80 2.20 -23.71
N THR A 483 1.32 0.97 -23.50
CA THR A 483 1.19 0.41 -22.14
C THR A 483 2.38 -0.46 -21.71
N ILE A 484 3.16 -0.97 -22.64
CA ILE A 484 4.29 -1.88 -22.34
C ILE A 484 5.61 -1.29 -22.82
N VAL A 485 5.74 -1.00 -24.13
CA VAL A 485 7.02 -0.62 -24.72
C VAL A 485 7.45 0.77 -24.27
N PHE A 486 6.56 1.75 -24.31
CA PHE A 486 6.88 3.11 -23.87
C PHE A 486 7.26 3.17 -22.37
N PRO A 487 6.49 2.63 -21.42
CA PRO A 487 6.88 2.62 -20.01
C PRO A 487 8.20 1.87 -19.77
N PHE A 488 8.44 0.77 -20.48
CA PHE A 488 9.71 0.05 -20.38
C PHE A 488 10.89 0.92 -20.80
N LEU A 489 10.83 1.53 -21.99
CA LEU A 489 11.90 2.41 -22.48
C LEU A 489 12.08 3.64 -21.59
N TYR A 490 10.98 4.21 -21.10
CA TYR A 490 11.00 5.33 -20.18
C TYR A 490 11.71 4.95 -18.87
N ASN A 491 11.41 3.79 -18.30
CA ASN A 491 12.11 3.28 -17.10
C ASN A 491 13.62 3.08 -17.35
N VAL A 492 14.01 2.62 -18.54
CA VAL A 492 15.44 2.52 -18.90
C VAL A 492 16.10 3.91 -18.91
N VAL A 493 15.43 4.92 -19.46
CA VAL A 493 15.93 6.31 -19.44
C VAL A 493 16.04 6.82 -18.02
N LEU A 494 15.00 6.62 -17.20
CA LEU A 494 14.99 7.04 -15.79
C LEU A 494 16.10 6.36 -14.99
N SER A 495 16.38 5.08 -15.22
CA SER A 495 17.44 4.36 -14.52
C SER A 495 18.84 4.93 -14.78
N LEU A 496 19.01 5.67 -15.87
CA LEU A 496 20.23 6.37 -16.25
C LEU A 496 20.23 7.86 -15.83
N SER A 497 19.21 8.31 -15.13
CA SER A 497 19.00 9.70 -14.73
C SER A 497 19.17 9.92 -13.23
N ASN A 498 19.33 11.18 -12.82
CA ASN A 498 19.31 11.62 -11.42
C ASN A 498 17.92 12.01 -10.94
N MET A 499 16.86 11.55 -11.61
CA MET A 499 15.50 11.87 -11.22
C MET A 499 15.23 11.41 -9.78
N SER A 500 14.84 12.34 -8.94
CA SER A 500 14.47 12.15 -7.54
C SER A 500 13.23 12.94 -7.20
N LEU A 501 12.72 12.77 -5.99
CA LEU A 501 11.55 13.52 -5.51
C LEU A 501 11.74 15.04 -5.63
N ARG A 502 12.94 15.53 -5.37
CA ARG A 502 13.30 16.97 -5.45
C ARG A 502 13.69 17.43 -6.85
N HIS A 503 14.16 16.52 -7.71
CA HIS A 503 14.61 16.78 -9.08
C HIS A 503 13.72 16.11 -10.11
N PHE A 504 12.42 16.15 -9.88
CA PHE A 504 11.44 15.53 -10.77
C PHE A 504 11.30 16.28 -12.10
N ARG A 505 11.39 17.62 -12.08
CA ARG A 505 11.23 18.48 -13.26
C ARG A 505 12.52 18.82 -13.98
N ASP A 506 13.65 18.75 -13.29
CA ASP A 506 14.98 19.17 -13.75
C ASP A 506 16.01 18.04 -13.74
N TRP A 507 15.54 16.79 -13.97
CA TRP A 507 16.40 15.62 -14.03
C TRP A 507 17.30 15.60 -15.27
N GLU A 508 18.48 15.02 -15.13
CA GLU A 508 19.50 14.89 -16.17
C GLU A 508 20.01 13.45 -16.27
N ILE A 509 20.57 13.08 -17.42
CA ILE A 509 21.16 11.75 -17.60
C ILE A 509 22.55 11.72 -16.96
N ILE A 510 22.74 10.87 -15.95
CA ILE A 510 23.99 10.66 -15.21
C ILE A 510 24.74 9.38 -15.64
N GLY A 511 24.17 8.59 -16.56
CA GLY A 511 24.75 7.35 -17.06
C GLY A 511 24.55 6.18 -16.09
N PHE A 512 25.60 5.38 -15.89
CA PHE A 512 25.52 4.15 -15.09
C PHE A 512 25.78 4.35 -13.59
N GLN A 513 25.75 5.58 -13.07
CA GLN A 513 26.07 5.84 -11.66
C GLN A 513 25.12 5.09 -10.71
N ASN A 514 23.80 5.12 -10.97
CA ASN A 514 22.82 4.38 -10.18
C ASN A 514 23.11 2.88 -10.13
N TYR A 515 23.53 2.30 -11.25
CA TYR A 515 23.90 0.87 -11.31
C TYR A 515 25.15 0.57 -10.49
N LEU A 516 26.15 1.46 -10.54
CA LEU A 516 27.38 1.31 -9.75
C LEU A 516 27.09 1.40 -8.25
N GLU A 517 26.16 2.26 -7.84
CA GLU A 517 25.73 2.36 -6.44
C GLU A 517 25.02 1.07 -5.99
N VAL A 518 24.09 0.56 -6.79
CA VAL A 518 23.41 -0.71 -6.50
C VAL A 518 24.40 -1.87 -6.34
N PHE A 519 25.41 -1.96 -7.24
CA PHE A 519 26.44 -3.01 -7.14
C PHE A 519 27.42 -2.82 -5.98
N ARG A 520 27.46 -1.66 -5.33
CA ARG A 520 28.25 -1.42 -4.12
C ARG A 520 27.52 -1.81 -2.84
N GLU A 521 26.21 -1.93 -2.90
CA GLU A 521 25.40 -2.32 -1.74
C GLU A 521 25.49 -3.82 -1.47
N ALA A 522 25.98 -4.20 -0.29
CA ALA A 522 26.11 -5.63 0.11
C ALA A 522 24.76 -6.35 0.10
N VAL A 523 23.69 -5.65 0.46
CA VAL A 523 22.32 -6.18 0.46
C VAL A 523 21.87 -6.64 -0.92
N PHE A 524 22.32 -5.96 -1.99
CA PHE A 524 21.98 -6.32 -3.38
C PHE A 524 22.31 -7.78 -3.71
N PHE A 525 23.53 -8.23 -3.36
CA PHE A 525 23.96 -9.59 -3.69
C PHE A 525 23.21 -10.66 -2.89
N SER A 526 22.85 -10.35 -1.63
CA SER A 526 22.03 -11.27 -0.82
C SER A 526 20.61 -11.40 -1.39
N VAL A 527 20.01 -10.30 -1.82
CA VAL A 527 18.69 -10.28 -2.47
C VAL A 527 18.74 -10.96 -3.84
N LEU A 528 19.79 -10.72 -4.62
CA LEU A 528 20.00 -11.41 -5.91
C LEU A 528 20.07 -12.92 -5.72
N LEU A 529 20.85 -13.39 -4.72
CA LEU A 529 20.94 -14.83 -4.42
C LEU A 529 19.58 -15.40 -4.01
N LYS A 530 18.85 -14.71 -3.12
CA LYS A 530 17.47 -15.11 -2.75
C LYS A 530 16.56 -15.18 -3.96
N THR A 531 16.66 -14.23 -4.89
CA THR A 531 15.88 -14.21 -6.13
C THR A 531 16.21 -15.40 -7.04
N VAL A 532 17.49 -15.75 -7.17
CA VAL A 532 17.91 -16.94 -7.92
C VAL A 532 17.38 -18.22 -7.28
N ILE A 533 17.53 -18.36 -5.95
CA ILE A 533 16.98 -19.51 -5.20
C ILE A 533 15.46 -19.59 -5.38
N TRP A 534 14.75 -18.48 -5.20
CA TRP A 534 13.31 -18.37 -5.43
C TRP A 534 12.91 -18.88 -6.82
N THR A 535 13.56 -18.37 -7.83
CA THR A 535 13.25 -18.70 -9.23
C THR A 535 13.50 -20.17 -9.52
N VAL A 536 14.67 -20.69 -9.14
CA VAL A 536 15.06 -22.08 -9.41
C VAL A 536 14.15 -23.06 -8.66
N VAL A 537 13.92 -22.84 -7.36
CA VAL A 537 13.09 -23.74 -6.55
C VAL A 537 11.65 -23.74 -7.08
N ASN A 538 11.05 -22.57 -7.27
CA ASN A 538 9.67 -22.52 -7.80
C ASN A 538 9.57 -23.15 -9.18
N LEU A 539 10.49 -22.89 -10.11
CA LEU A 539 10.49 -23.47 -11.45
C LEU A 539 10.56 -25.01 -11.39
N VAL A 540 11.47 -25.55 -10.58
CA VAL A 540 11.63 -27.01 -10.42
C VAL A 540 10.34 -27.63 -9.89
N PHE A 541 9.74 -27.07 -8.86
CA PHE A 541 8.51 -27.61 -8.27
C PHE A 541 7.28 -27.38 -9.16
N HIS A 542 7.12 -26.21 -9.80
CA HIS A 542 6.01 -25.96 -10.71
C HIS A 542 6.03 -26.95 -11.87
N VAL A 543 7.17 -27.10 -12.54
CA VAL A 543 7.33 -28.02 -13.67
C VAL A 543 7.24 -29.46 -13.18
N GLY A 544 7.95 -29.82 -12.11
CA GLY A 544 7.97 -31.18 -11.58
C GLY A 544 6.58 -31.68 -11.16
N LEU A 545 5.88 -30.90 -10.32
CA LEU A 545 4.52 -31.23 -9.88
C LEU A 545 3.53 -31.18 -11.06
N GLY A 546 3.65 -30.16 -11.92
CA GLY A 546 2.80 -30.02 -13.10
C GLY A 546 2.90 -31.21 -14.03
N VAL A 547 4.13 -31.64 -14.38
CA VAL A 547 4.37 -32.83 -15.22
C VAL A 547 3.89 -34.08 -14.53
N LEU A 548 4.24 -34.29 -13.25
CA LEU A 548 3.80 -35.47 -12.48
C LEU A 548 2.29 -35.61 -12.48
N LEU A 549 1.56 -34.57 -12.13
CA LEU A 549 0.10 -34.58 -12.08
C LEU A 549 -0.53 -34.74 -13.47
N ALA A 550 0.04 -34.11 -14.50
CA ALA A 550 -0.41 -34.24 -15.87
C ALA A 550 -0.27 -35.69 -16.37
N VAL A 551 0.86 -36.35 -16.11
CA VAL A 551 1.09 -37.76 -16.47
C VAL A 551 0.12 -38.68 -15.74
N MET A 552 -0.11 -38.44 -14.43
CA MET A 552 -1.09 -39.19 -13.65
C MET A 552 -2.51 -39.02 -14.22
N LEU A 553 -2.92 -37.79 -14.53
CA LEU A 553 -4.26 -37.49 -15.06
C LEU A 553 -4.46 -37.87 -16.53
N ASN A 554 -3.39 -38.12 -17.28
CA ASN A 554 -3.46 -38.60 -18.66
C ASN A 554 -3.81 -40.11 -18.70
N GLY A 555 -3.54 -40.83 -17.60
CA GLY A 555 -3.87 -42.26 -17.45
C GLY A 555 -5.38 -42.56 -17.26
N PRO A 556 -5.74 -43.84 -17.08
CA PRO A 556 -7.11 -44.29 -16.88
C PRO A 556 -7.57 -44.09 -15.43
N VAL A 557 -7.63 -42.84 -14.95
CA VAL A 557 -8.06 -42.51 -13.59
C VAL A 557 -9.58 -42.31 -13.56
N LYS A 558 -10.27 -43.01 -12.64
CA LYS A 558 -11.69 -42.77 -12.38
C LYS A 558 -11.91 -41.39 -11.77
N GLY A 559 -12.88 -40.63 -12.27
CA GLY A 559 -13.18 -39.30 -11.75
C GLY A 559 -12.18 -38.22 -12.15
N LYS A 560 -11.37 -38.43 -13.18
CA LYS A 560 -10.33 -37.48 -13.62
C LYS A 560 -10.81 -36.03 -13.86
N SER A 561 -12.07 -35.86 -14.27
CA SER A 561 -12.67 -34.55 -14.47
C SER A 561 -12.79 -33.78 -13.14
N LEU A 562 -13.17 -34.45 -12.07
CA LEU A 562 -13.26 -33.87 -10.73
C LEU A 562 -11.86 -33.46 -10.22
N TYR A 563 -10.87 -34.36 -10.35
CA TYR A 563 -9.50 -34.05 -9.96
C TYR A 563 -8.93 -32.86 -10.74
N ARG A 564 -9.20 -32.73 -12.05
CA ARG A 564 -8.78 -31.59 -12.86
C ARG A 564 -9.37 -30.30 -12.33
N VAL A 565 -10.67 -30.26 -12.01
CA VAL A 565 -11.34 -29.08 -11.47
C VAL A 565 -10.73 -28.69 -10.14
N LEU A 566 -10.57 -29.64 -9.20
CA LEU A 566 -10.01 -29.36 -7.88
C LEU A 566 -8.56 -28.88 -7.95
N LEU A 567 -7.74 -29.45 -8.84
CA LEU A 567 -6.34 -29.06 -8.99
C LEU A 567 -6.15 -27.72 -9.72
N ILE A 568 -7.17 -27.19 -10.41
CA ILE A 568 -7.11 -25.86 -11.05
C ILE A 568 -7.54 -24.75 -10.08
N ILE A 569 -8.23 -25.05 -8.98
CA ILE A 569 -8.69 -24.06 -8.00
C ILE A 569 -7.58 -23.10 -7.57
N PRO A 570 -6.35 -23.55 -7.23
CA PRO A 570 -5.28 -22.63 -6.83
C PRO A 570 -5.01 -21.52 -7.84
N TRP A 571 -5.07 -21.82 -9.11
CA TRP A 571 -4.82 -20.86 -10.18
C TRP A 571 -6.04 -19.99 -10.51
N ALA A 572 -7.25 -20.47 -10.22
CA ALA A 572 -8.50 -19.74 -10.48
C ALA A 572 -8.78 -18.65 -9.42
N VAL A 573 -8.24 -18.79 -8.21
CA VAL A 573 -8.40 -17.82 -7.14
C VAL A 573 -7.45 -16.65 -7.36
N PRO A 574 -7.90 -15.37 -7.21
CA PRO A 574 -7.02 -14.23 -7.29
C PRO A 574 -5.82 -14.34 -6.34
N ALA A 575 -4.62 -14.04 -6.82
CA ALA A 575 -3.37 -14.26 -6.10
C ALA A 575 -3.32 -13.55 -4.72
N TYR A 576 -3.92 -12.35 -4.61
CA TYR A 576 -3.95 -11.62 -3.34
C TYR A 576 -4.84 -12.32 -2.29
N ILE A 577 -5.98 -12.91 -2.69
CA ILE A 577 -6.84 -13.68 -1.77
C ILE A 577 -6.09 -14.92 -1.28
N THR A 578 -5.41 -15.60 -2.20
CA THR A 578 -4.56 -16.75 -1.84
C THR A 578 -3.47 -16.35 -0.87
N ALA A 579 -2.77 -15.24 -1.12
CA ALA A 579 -1.71 -14.76 -0.23
C ALA A 579 -2.23 -14.46 1.17
N LEU A 580 -3.38 -13.80 1.30
CA LEU A 580 -4.03 -13.52 2.60
C LEU A 580 -4.47 -14.80 3.32
N THR A 581 -5.05 -15.76 2.58
CA THR A 581 -5.45 -17.05 3.15
C THR A 581 -4.24 -17.83 3.67
N TRP A 582 -3.17 -17.92 2.87
CA TRP A 582 -1.95 -18.61 3.28
C TRP A 582 -1.24 -17.90 4.44
N ARG A 583 -1.27 -16.55 4.48
CA ARG A 583 -0.77 -15.79 5.61
C ARG A 583 -1.48 -16.20 6.90
N GLY A 584 -2.82 -16.29 6.89
CA GLY A 584 -3.59 -16.80 8.02
C GLY A 584 -3.29 -18.27 8.35
N MET A 585 -3.02 -19.13 7.34
CA MET A 585 -2.61 -20.52 7.58
C MET A 585 -1.22 -20.65 8.21
N PHE A 586 -0.32 -19.70 7.97
CA PHE A 586 1.02 -19.62 8.55
C PHE A 586 1.07 -18.81 9.85
N ASP A 587 -0.06 -18.30 10.34
CA ASP A 587 -0.09 -17.63 11.63
C ASP A 587 0.49 -18.51 12.74
N TYR A 588 1.23 -17.90 13.68
CA TYR A 588 1.94 -18.64 14.70
C TYR A 588 1.00 -19.38 15.64
N GLU A 589 -0.07 -18.71 16.09
CA GLU A 589 -0.96 -19.20 17.12
C GLU A 589 -2.20 -19.88 16.57
N TYR A 590 -2.85 -19.28 15.60
CA TYR A 590 -4.14 -19.74 15.05
C TYR A 590 -4.02 -20.42 13.69
N GLY A 591 -2.81 -20.47 13.11
CA GLY A 591 -2.59 -21.00 11.78
C GLY A 591 -2.77 -22.51 11.70
N ALA A 592 -3.55 -22.97 10.70
CA ALA A 592 -3.83 -24.39 10.49
C ALA A 592 -2.56 -25.24 10.34
N ILE A 593 -1.46 -24.67 9.82
CA ILE A 593 -0.20 -25.38 9.64
C ILE A 593 0.43 -25.69 11.00
N ASN A 594 0.49 -24.72 11.90
CA ASN A 594 1.00 -24.95 13.26
C ASN A 594 0.08 -25.85 14.08
N LEU A 595 -1.25 -25.80 13.86
CA LEU A 595 -2.18 -26.74 14.45
C LEU A 595 -1.85 -28.19 14.05
N VAL A 596 -1.59 -28.43 12.79
CA VAL A 596 -1.18 -29.77 12.31
C VAL A 596 0.19 -30.16 12.88
N ILE A 597 1.15 -29.26 12.91
CA ILE A 597 2.50 -29.51 13.43
C ILE A 597 2.45 -29.87 14.93
N SER A 598 1.71 -29.11 15.72
CA SER A 598 1.66 -29.32 17.18
C SER A 598 0.78 -30.51 17.58
N GLN A 599 -0.44 -30.61 17.03
CA GLN A 599 -1.40 -31.61 17.47
C GLN A 599 -1.20 -33.00 16.84
N PHE A 600 -0.81 -33.03 15.54
CA PHE A 600 -0.66 -34.32 14.85
C PHE A 600 0.80 -34.83 14.79
N LEU A 601 1.76 -33.90 14.63
CA LEU A 601 3.17 -34.28 14.55
C LEU A 601 3.88 -34.19 15.90
N HIS A 602 3.23 -33.60 16.93
CA HIS A 602 3.80 -33.36 18.27
C HIS A 602 5.16 -32.64 18.22
N MET A 603 5.33 -31.71 17.27
CA MET A 603 6.52 -30.89 17.09
C MET A 603 6.26 -29.46 17.61
N PRO A 604 7.29 -28.72 18.01
CA PRO A 604 7.13 -27.34 18.42
C PRO A 604 6.59 -26.47 17.26
N MET A 605 5.78 -25.48 17.60
CA MET A 605 5.26 -24.51 16.63
C MET A 605 6.39 -23.74 15.97
N VAL A 606 6.23 -23.42 14.70
CA VAL A 606 7.21 -22.72 13.89
C VAL A 606 6.76 -21.27 13.70
N ASN A 607 7.64 -20.32 13.97
CA ASN A 607 7.36 -18.90 13.69
C ASN A 607 7.58 -18.60 12.19
N TRP A 608 6.60 -19.00 11.38
CA TRP A 608 6.66 -18.91 9.93
C TRP A 608 6.83 -17.48 9.41
N LEU A 609 6.22 -16.50 10.04
CA LEU A 609 6.20 -15.13 9.54
C LEU A 609 7.23 -14.21 10.22
N GLY A 610 7.63 -14.54 11.44
CA GLY A 610 8.58 -13.74 12.21
C GLY A 610 10.06 -14.11 11.97
N SER A 611 10.34 -15.31 11.45
CA SER A 611 11.71 -15.77 11.18
C SER A 611 12.06 -15.63 9.70
N PRO A 612 13.20 -15.04 9.32
CA PRO A 612 13.52 -14.72 7.91
C PRO A 612 13.59 -15.94 6.99
N PHE A 613 14.10 -17.09 7.47
CA PHE A 613 14.20 -18.31 6.67
C PHE A 613 12.83 -18.96 6.47
N GLU A 614 12.07 -19.09 7.54
CA GLU A 614 10.73 -19.68 7.56
C GLU A 614 9.76 -18.83 6.73
N ALA A 615 9.83 -17.51 6.82
CA ALA A 615 9.04 -16.61 6.00
C ALA A 615 9.34 -16.77 4.50
N PHE A 616 10.61 -16.91 4.15
CA PHE A 616 10.99 -17.17 2.75
C PHE A 616 10.48 -18.53 2.27
N LEU A 617 10.55 -19.56 3.12
CA LEU A 617 10.01 -20.88 2.83
C LEU A 617 8.47 -20.85 2.69
N ALA A 618 7.77 -20.14 3.58
CA ALA A 618 6.32 -19.95 3.50
C ALA A 618 5.89 -19.30 2.18
N CYS A 619 6.61 -18.28 1.75
CA CYS A 619 6.40 -17.65 0.44
C CYS A 619 6.62 -18.64 -0.72
N ILE A 620 7.69 -19.45 -0.68
CA ILE A 620 7.97 -20.49 -1.70
C ILE A 620 6.82 -21.51 -1.76
N LEU A 621 6.38 -22.03 -0.62
CA LEU A 621 5.30 -23.01 -0.55
C LEU A 621 3.98 -22.46 -1.13
N THR A 622 3.64 -21.22 -0.77
CA THR A 622 2.48 -20.53 -1.32
C THR A 622 2.57 -20.38 -2.84
N ASN A 623 3.72 -19.98 -3.35
CA ASN A 623 3.91 -19.77 -4.77
C ASN A 623 3.92 -21.10 -5.55
N ILE A 624 4.48 -22.17 -5.00
CA ILE A 624 4.39 -23.52 -5.58
C ILE A 624 2.93 -23.94 -5.72
N TRP A 625 2.13 -23.71 -4.68
CA TRP A 625 0.70 -24.03 -4.69
C TRP A 625 -0.07 -23.23 -5.77
N LEU A 626 0.27 -21.97 -5.99
CA LEU A 626 -0.32 -21.13 -7.03
C LEU A 626 0.07 -21.54 -8.45
N GLY A 627 1.32 -21.96 -8.65
CA GLY A 627 1.91 -22.07 -9.99
C GLY A 627 1.83 -23.46 -10.64
N PHE A 628 1.82 -24.56 -9.86
CA PHE A 628 1.82 -25.90 -10.44
C PHE A 628 0.59 -26.19 -11.33
N PRO A 629 -0.63 -25.65 -11.09
CA PRO A 629 -1.78 -26.00 -11.92
C PRO A 629 -1.65 -25.55 -13.37
N PHE A 630 -1.04 -24.37 -13.58
CA PHE A 630 -0.79 -23.86 -14.91
C PHE A 630 0.14 -24.79 -15.71
N MET A 631 1.24 -25.24 -15.08
CA MET A 631 2.14 -26.21 -15.70
C MET A 631 1.48 -27.55 -15.96
N MET A 632 0.61 -28.00 -15.04
CA MET A 632 -0.18 -29.23 -15.22
C MET A 632 -1.10 -29.13 -16.43
N VAL A 633 -1.82 -28.01 -16.60
CA VAL A 633 -2.77 -27.83 -17.71
C VAL A 633 -2.05 -27.82 -19.06
N ILE A 634 -0.95 -27.07 -19.17
CA ILE A 634 -0.14 -27.00 -20.39
C ILE A 634 0.44 -28.38 -20.74
N THR A 635 1.05 -29.05 -19.76
CA THR A 635 1.64 -30.37 -19.96
C THR A 635 0.56 -31.41 -20.36
N LEU A 636 -0.60 -31.38 -19.70
CA LEU A 636 -1.70 -32.29 -20.03
C LEU A 636 -2.23 -32.04 -21.45
N GLY A 637 -2.32 -30.79 -21.89
CA GLY A 637 -2.66 -30.41 -23.25
C GLY A 637 -1.65 -30.96 -24.27
N GLY A 638 -0.36 -30.83 -23.97
CA GLY A 638 0.72 -31.42 -24.78
C GLY A 638 0.65 -32.94 -24.87
N LEU A 639 0.46 -33.61 -23.73
CA LEU A 639 0.33 -35.09 -23.67
C LEU A 639 -0.85 -35.64 -24.48
N GLN A 640 -1.96 -34.90 -24.51
CA GLN A 640 -3.14 -35.27 -25.31
C GLN A 640 -2.91 -35.12 -26.82
N GLY A 641 -1.93 -34.32 -27.22
CA GLY A 641 -1.54 -34.18 -28.62
C GLY A 641 -0.64 -35.32 -29.16
N ILE A 642 -0.09 -36.16 -28.26
CA ILE A 642 0.78 -37.29 -28.67
C ILE A 642 -0.08 -38.45 -29.13
N PRO A 643 0.08 -38.95 -30.40
CA PRO A 643 -0.69 -40.08 -30.91
C PRO A 643 -0.46 -41.33 -30.08
N GLN A 644 -1.54 -42.04 -29.75
CA GLN A 644 -1.50 -43.23 -28.91
C GLN A 644 -0.73 -44.38 -29.58
N GLU A 645 -0.74 -44.43 -30.91
CA GLU A 645 -0.02 -45.38 -31.74
C GLU A 645 1.48 -45.44 -31.45
N LEU A 646 2.08 -44.28 -31.07
CA LEU A 646 3.51 -44.23 -30.70
C LEU A 646 3.80 -45.01 -29.42
N TYR A 647 2.89 -44.98 -28.45
CA TYR A 647 3.02 -45.76 -27.22
C TYR A 647 2.76 -47.24 -27.46
N GLU A 648 1.87 -47.56 -28.39
CA GLU A 648 1.58 -48.97 -28.79
C GLU A 648 2.76 -49.57 -29.54
N ALA A 649 3.33 -48.86 -30.49
CA ALA A 649 4.54 -49.27 -31.20
C ALA A 649 5.70 -49.51 -30.24
N ALA A 650 5.95 -48.56 -29.34
CA ALA A 650 7.01 -48.70 -28.33
C ALA A 650 6.81 -49.90 -27.40
N ARG A 651 5.55 -50.26 -27.08
CA ARG A 651 5.25 -51.45 -26.29
C ARG A 651 5.53 -52.73 -27.06
N VAL A 652 5.22 -52.76 -28.35
CA VAL A 652 5.56 -53.90 -29.24
C VAL A 652 7.09 -54.04 -29.33
N ASP A 653 7.83 -52.94 -29.38
CA ASP A 653 9.30 -52.92 -29.37
C ASP A 653 9.92 -53.25 -28.01
N GLY A 654 9.11 -53.56 -26.98
CA GLY A 654 9.58 -53.93 -25.65
C GLY A 654 10.04 -52.75 -24.76
N ALA A 655 9.70 -51.51 -25.11
CA ALA A 655 10.08 -50.34 -24.30
C ALA A 655 9.37 -50.35 -22.94
N SER A 656 10.14 -50.23 -21.86
CA SER A 656 9.61 -50.06 -20.50
C SER A 656 8.80 -48.76 -20.35
N ARG A 657 7.95 -48.67 -19.32
CA ARG A 657 7.19 -47.44 -19.01
C ARG A 657 8.09 -46.23 -18.85
N TRP A 658 9.28 -46.42 -18.27
CA TRP A 658 10.26 -45.35 -18.13
C TRP A 658 10.88 -44.93 -19.49
N ALA A 659 11.15 -45.91 -20.36
CA ALA A 659 11.63 -45.61 -21.72
C ALA A 659 10.55 -44.86 -22.53
N GLN A 660 9.28 -45.29 -22.45
CA GLN A 660 8.16 -44.57 -23.07
C GLN A 660 8.04 -43.14 -22.54
N PHE A 661 8.12 -42.96 -21.22
CA PHE A 661 8.10 -41.60 -20.61
C PHE A 661 9.27 -40.74 -21.11
N ARG A 662 10.48 -41.27 -21.13
CA ARG A 662 11.67 -40.50 -21.52
C ARG A 662 11.74 -40.18 -23.00
N LEU A 663 11.26 -41.04 -23.88
CA LEU A 663 11.48 -40.96 -25.34
C LEU A 663 10.23 -40.50 -26.11
N ILE A 664 9.03 -40.62 -25.55
CA ILE A 664 7.79 -40.29 -26.23
C ILE A 664 7.04 -39.20 -25.48
N THR A 665 6.96 -39.27 -24.15
CA THR A 665 6.32 -38.28 -23.28
C THR A 665 7.21 -37.07 -23.04
#